data_a3fbefcb78dc3bcfedb558fc392e1675
#
_entry.id   a3fbefcb78dc3bcfedb558fc392e1675
#
_cell.length_a   1.000
_cell.length_b   1.000
_cell.length_c   1.000
_cell.angle_alpha   90.00
_cell.angle_beta   90.00
_cell.angle_gamma   90.00
#
_symmetry.space_group_name_H-M   'P 1'
#
loop_
_entity.id
_entity.type
_entity.pdbx_description
1 polymer ?
#
loop_
_entity_poly.entity_id
_entity_poly.type
_entity_poly.pdbx_seq_one_letter_code
_entity_poly.pdbx_strand_id
1 'polypeptide(L)'
;MYSNPRNQPHRQRPGGNRPARCYLVKVETSLKKTCLSLAALALCAGLAVHLAPAQTGPAQAAPLAGPPMSGGFFPLSEVHRGLTGTAWTVFTGSQPEPMEVEILGVLRGARGPGHDMILAQLHGARPEYTGVVAGMSGSPVYIGNRLLGSLSYRIGQFTRDPIIGITPIEQILEVRDLPIQGSGVRDQGSGVRDQGSGVRDQGSESRDQGIAVRDQLPQVPDQQTMQAMETPLVMSGFRPEAIRLWQRKMAGTGLESVAAGGMGGTSNAEPAPSAAAIASIVPGSAVSMQLVRGDVEIAATCTVTYVDPKQLLACGHPILQAGPVSLPMTTTEVVTTVASPLNAFKIVNTGATIGAINEDRDAAIRGIFGARARMIPVHIRVHGSGGAAKPDGEERKVNVEVLDMPSVTPQAILVSLYESLLESNDITAETSYHLTGSIDMDGYPASPLDFWAPAGESMAAPMQIALLAGEQFARLYSNGARIGAVRAVNLDVEAVPHHVEVELEAARLVSNNIVHAGDTVVVEATLRPWQQTARNLRIAVKLPARLETGNLRLLVSDAGTLDRTLNQPRQQNHSPDLETVLAQARHQYAADRIYVSLLVPETQAGMEGQTLLSLPLSVANVLEPLRAAQDASLNGESAELEAEAPAGGVLGGFQLLNLHIEPGGGLN
;
A
#
# COMPACT_ATOMS: atom_id res chain seq x y z
N MET A 1 -40.84 -42.16 8.12
CA MET A 1 -41.65 -42.80 7.06
C MET A 1 -40.83 -42.75 5.78
N TYR A 2 -40.56 -43.96 5.26
CA TYR A 2 -40.13 -44.38 3.91
C TYR A 2 -38.78 -43.79 3.41
N SER A 3 -37.78 -44.52 3.22
CA SER A 3 -37.33 -45.90 2.90
C SER A 3 -36.43 -45.84 1.67
N ASN A 4 -35.21 -46.26 1.90
CA ASN A 4 -34.20 -46.72 0.91
C ASN A 4 -34.70 -47.98 0.16
N PRO A 5 -34.19 -48.42 -1.00
CA PRO A 5 -32.99 -49.25 -0.96
C PRO A 5 -32.06 -49.28 -2.22
N ARG A 6 -30.80 -49.58 -1.95
CA ARG A 6 -29.89 -50.64 -2.48
C ARG A 6 -29.80 -50.90 -4.00
N ASN A 7 -28.55 -50.92 -4.54
CA ASN A 7 -27.84 -52.15 -4.87
C ASN A 7 -26.42 -51.92 -5.39
N GLN A 8 -25.46 -52.58 -4.80
CA GLN A 8 -24.15 -53.04 -5.35
C GLN A 8 -24.33 -54.48 -5.87
N PRO A 9 -23.31 -55.23 -6.38
CA PRO A 9 -21.98 -54.94 -6.94
C PRO A 9 -21.67 -55.79 -8.20
N HIS A 10 -20.55 -55.53 -8.90
CA HIS A 10 -19.80 -56.62 -9.56
C HIS A 10 -18.29 -56.33 -9.66
N ARG A 11 -17.55 -57.27 -9.09
CA ARG A 11 -16.10 -57.50 -9.22
C ARG A 11 -15.74 -58.00 -10.61
N GLN A 12 -14.55 -57.63 -11.13
CA GLN A 12 -13.54 -58.62 -11.58
C GLN A 12 -12.20 -57.91 -11.91
N ARG A 13 -11.13 -58.41 -11.32
CA ARG A 13 -9.72 -58.33 -11.73
C ARG A 13 -9.37 -59.65 -12.44
N PRO A 14 -8.16 -59.92 -13.01
CA PRO A 14 -6.93 -59.13 -13.17
C PRO A 14 -6.24 -59.37 -14.54
N GLY A 15 -5.11 -58.67 -14.80
CA GLY A 15 -4.11 -59.23 -15.72
C GLY A 15 -3.26 -58.24 -16.50
N GLY A 16 -1.95 -58.23 -16.23
CA GLY A 16 -0.95 -58.11 -17.28
C GLY A 16 -0.07 -56.87 -17.32
N ASN A 17 1.06 -56.93 -16.65
CA ASN A 17 2.29 -56.19 -16.89
C ASN A 17 2.76 -56.21 -18.34
N ARG A 18 3.19 -55.08 -18.90
CA ARG A 18 4.42 -54.91 -19.72
C ARG A 18 4.82 -53.45 -19.88
N PRO A 19 6.13 -53.13 -19.88
CA PRO A 19 6.66 -51.77 -19.83
C PRO A 19 6.78 -51.12 -21.21
N ALA A 20 6.48 -49.81 -21.30
CA ALA A 20 6.70 -49.05 -22.52
C ALA A 20 8.17 -48.59 -22.61
N ARG A 21 8.82 -48.95 -23.72
CA ARG A 21 10.16 -48.55 -24.12
C ARG A 21 10.18 -47.09 -24.57
N CYS A 22 11.15 -46.36 -24.05
CA CYS A 22 11.63 -45.11 -24.62
C CYS A 22 12.21 -45.36 -26.02
N TYR A 23 11.75 -44.58 -26.99
CA TYR A 23 12.48 -44.40 -28.26
C TYR A 23 13.17 -43.04 -28.27
N LEU A 24 14.49 -43.07 -28.12
CA LEU A 24 15.41 -42.00 -28.49
C LEU A 24 15.54 -42.00 -30.02
N VAL A 25 15.16 -40.92 -30.69
CA VAL A 25 15.49 -40.69 -32.07
C VAL A 25 16.72 -39.78 -32.12
N LYS A 26 17.85 -40.40 -32.47
CA LYS A 26 19.07 -39.71 -32.93
C LYS A 26 18.80 -39.15 -34.31
N VAL A 27 19.02 -37.85 -34.49
CA VAL A 27 19.22 -37.26 -35.83
C VAL A 27 20.70 -36.98 -36.00
N GLU A 28 21.34 -37.82 -36.78
CA GLU A 28 22.71 -37.62 -37.25
C GLU A 28 22.71 -36.70 -38.48
N THR A 29 23.66 -35.80 -38.46
CA THR A 29 24.10 -34.90 -39.50
C THR A 29 24.59 -35.66 -40.75
N SER A 30 24.13 -35.28 -41.95
CA SER A 30 24.80 -35.54 -43.20
C SER A 30 24.96 -34.24 -44.00
N LEU A 31 26.15 -33.65 -43.86
CA LEU A 31 26.69 -32.65 -44.78
C LEU A 31 27.54 -33.40 -45.83
N LYS A 32 27.32 -33.15 -47.09
CA LYS A 32 28.23 -33.15 -48.22
C LYS A 32 27.64 -33.81 -49.47
N LYS A 33 27.80 -33.01 -50.54
CA LYS A 33 27.73 -33.34 -51.99
C LYS A 33 26.40 -32.99 -52.66
N THR A 34 26.37 -31.76 -53.22
CA THR A 34 26.20 -31.57 -54.68
C THR A 34 26.43 -30.09 -55.02
N CYS A 35 27.72 -29.78 -55.26
CA CYS A 35 28.11 -28.72 -56.21
C CYS A 35 28.24 -29.34 -57.58
N LEU A 36 27.91 -28.62 -58.60
CA LEU A 36 27.98 -28.81 -60.05
C LEU A 36 26.67 -29.26 -60.72
N SER A 37 26.00 -28.28 -61.26
CA SER A 37 25.37 -28.26 -62.57
C SER A 37 24.31 -27.19 -62.62
N LEU A 38 24.63 -26.04 -63.18
CA LEU A 38 23.70 -25.11 -63.86
C LEU A 38 24.45 -23.81 -64.24
N ALA A 39 25.43 -23.97 -65.04
CA ALA A 39 25.96 -22.92 -65.91
C ALA A 39 25.73 -23.38 -67.36
N ALA A 40 24.55 -23.07 -67.88
CA ALA A 40 24.23 -23.04 -69.30
C ALA A 40 22.72 -22.97 -69.49
N LEU A 41 22.21 -21.77 -69.56
CA LEU A 41 21.02 -21.36 -70.32
C LEU A 41 20.76 -19.87 -70.13
N ALA A 42 21.68 -19.07 -70.63
CA ALA A 42 21.44 -17.65 -70.84
C ALA A 42 21.83 -17.41 -72.30
N LEU A 43 20.88 -17.46 -73.17
CA LEU A 43 20.79 -16.71 -74.44
C LEU A 43 19.62 -17.27 -75.22
N CYS A 44 18.62 -16.52 -75.37
CA CYS A 44 17.58 -16.46 -76.40
C CYS A 44 16.20 -16.27 -75.74
N ALA A 45 15.76 -15.03 -75.65
CA ALA A 45 14.40 -14.68 -76.04
C ALA A 45 14.23 -13.18 -75.87
N GLY A 46 14.09 -12.53 -76.99
CA GLY A 46 13.91 -11.10 -77.10
C GLY A 46 12.58 -10.57 -76.57
N LEU A 47 12.60 -9.28 -76.38
CA LEU A 47 11.53 -8.33 -76.34
C LEU A 47 10.08 -8.89 -76.40
N ALA A 48 9.38 -8.89 -75.25
CA ALA A 48 7.99 -8.67 -75.19
C ALA A 48 7.75 -7.72 -73.97
N VAL A 49 7.59 -6.43 -74.24
CA VAL A 49 7.15 -5.43 -73.28
C VAL A 49 5.71 -5.73 -73.04
N HIS A 50 5.42 -6.48 -71.98
CA HIS A 50 4.08 -6.52 -71.38
C HIS A 50 4.04 -5.46 -70.26
N LEU A 51 3.29 -4.38 -70.51
CA LEU A 51 2.80 -3.49 -69.44
C LEU A 51 1.95 -4.34 -68.48
N ALA A 52 2.55 -4.78 -67.38
CA ALA A 52 1.80 -5.24 -66.24
C ALA A 52 1.18 -4.01 -65.55
N PRO A 53 -0.13 -4.05 -65.15
CA PRO A 53 -0.69 -2.99 -64.36
C PRO A 53 0.08 -2.93 -63.04
N ALA A 54 0.54 -1.74 -62.65
CA ALA A 54 1.12 -1.47 -61.35
C ALA A 54 0.08 -1.87 -60.28
N GLN A 55 0.35 -2.96 -59.55
CA GLN A 55 -0.33 -3.21 -58.29
C GLN A 55 0.05 -2.06 -57.36
N THR A 56 -0.87 -1.13 -57.19
CA THR A 56 -0.81 -0.18 -56.09
C THR A 56 -0.85 -1.01 -54.81
N GLY A 57 0.32 -1.24 -54.21
CA GLY A 57 0.43 -1.69 -52.83
C GLY A 57 -0.41 -0.76 -51.96
N PRO A 58 -0.93 -1.22 -50.81
CA PRO A 58 -1.71 -0.35 -49.93
C PRO A 58 -0.89 0.92 -49.71
N ALA A 59 -1.46 2.06 -50.06
CA ALA A 59 -0.85 3.36 -49.84
C ALA A 59 -0.41 3.40 -48.38
N GLN A 60 0.89 3.54 -48.14
CA GLN A 60 1.39 3.89 -46.82
C GLN A 60 0.64 5.15 -46.42
N ALA A 61 -0.27 5.03 -45.44
CA ALA A 61 -0.96 6.18 -44.87
C ALA A 61 0.12 7.21 -44.47
N ALA A 62 -0.04 8.42 -44.95
CA ALA A 62 0.84 9.51 -44.53
C ALA A 62 0.91 9.51 -43.00
N PRO A 63 2.09 9.75 -42.42
CA PRO A 63 2.19 9.81 -40.95
C PRO A 63 1.15 10.79 -40.47
N LEU A 64 0.27 10.32 -39.56
CA LEU A 64 -0.76 11.14 -38.94
C LEU A 64 -0.07 12.35 -38.30
N ALA A 65 -0.50 13.56 -38.68
CA ALA A 65 -0.01 14.77 -38.02
C ALA A 65 -0.25 14.61 -36.51
N GLY A 66 0.77 14.84 -35.70
CA GLY A 66 0.65 14.77 -34.24
C GLY A 66 -0.36 15.78 -33.67
N PRO A 67 -0.63 15.73 -32.35
CA PRO A 67 -1.57 16.66 -31.72
C PRO A 67 -1.15 18.12 -31.92
N PRO A 68 -2.10 19.05 -32.05
CA PRO A 68 -1.79 20.47 -32.22
C PRO A 68 -1.05 21.03 -30.99
N MET A 69 0.07 21.73 -31.20
CA MET A 69 0.91 22.26 -30.12
C MET A 69 0.71 23.75 -29.83
N SER A 70 0.02 24.50 -30.70
CA SER A 70 0.06 25.97 -30.68
C SER A 70 -1.25 26.69 -30.99
N GLY A 71 -2.39 26.01 -30.94
CA GLY A 71 -3.68 26.59 -31.35
C GLY A 71 -4.40 27.44 -30.31
N GLY A 72 -3.88 27.57 -29.09
CA GLY A 72 -4.56 28.24 -27.97
C GLY A 72 -5.67 27.38 -27.34
N PHE A 73 -6.56 28.04 -26.57
CA PHE A 73 -7.60 27.36 -25.81
C PHE A 73 -8.99 27.62 -26.41
N PHE A 74 -9.87 26.62 -26.33
CA PHE A 74 -11.26 26.75 -26.74
C PHE A 74 -12.10 27.06 -25.50
N PRO A 75 -12.77 28.24 -25.44
CA PRO A 75 -13.49 28.64 -24.24
C PRO A 75 -14.79 27.86 -24.06
N LEU A 76 -15.12 27.57 -22.80
CA LEU A 76 -16.36 26.83 -22.44
C LEU A 76 -17.63 27.55 -22.96
N SER A 77 -17.61 28.88 -23.07
CA SER A 77 -18.72 29.67 -23.56
C SER A 77 -19.08 29.42 -25.03
N GLU A 78 -18.15 28.91 -25.84
CA GLU A 78 -18.36 28.55 -27.24
C GLU A 78 -18.82 27.08 -27.42
N VAL A 79 -18.89 26.31 -26.33
CA VAL A 79 -19.26 24.89 -26.38
C VAL A 79 -20.76 24.72 -26.58
N HIS A 80 -21.15 24.01 -27.64
CA HIS A 80 -22.52 23.65 -27.92
C HIS A 80 -22.64 22.23 -28.46
N ARG A 81 -23.84 21.67 -28.43
CA ARG A 81 -24.13 20.33 -28.95
C ARG A 81 -23.83 20.25 -30.45
N GLY A 82 -23.26 19.11 -30.88
CA GLY A 82 -22.94 18.82 -32.27
C GLY A 82 -21.58 19.36 -32.73
N LEU A 83 -20.79 20.03 -31.85
CA LEU A 83 -19.40 20.32 -32.16
C LEU A 83 -18.63 18.99 -32.29
N THR A 84 -17.78 18.91 -33.30
CA THR A 84 -16.86 17.78 -33.49
C THR A 84 -15.42 18.18 -33.23
N GLY A 85 -14.67 17.25 -32.70
CA GLY A 85 -13.27 17.46 -32.32
C GLY A 85 -12.45 16.19 -32.42
N THR A 86 -11.23 16.28 -31.94
CA THR A 86 -10.29 15.15 -31.92
C THR A 86 -9.63 15.04 -30.55
N ALA A 87 -9.70 13.84 -29.95
CA ALA A 87 -8.95 13.51 -28.76
C ALA A 87 -7.70 12.69 -29.14
N TRP A 88 -6.64 12.77 -28.31
CA TRP A 88 -5.40 12.08 -28.56
C TRP A 88 -4.98 11.22 -27.38
N THR A 89 -4.63 9.96 -27.63
CA THR A 89 -4.11 9.04 -26.59
C THR A 89 -3.21 7.98 -27.21
N VAL A 90 -2.37 7.35 -26.40
CA VAL A 90 -1.58 6.20 -26.84
C VAL A 90 -2.36 4.90 -26.62
N PHE A 91 -2.60 4.14 -27.66
CA PHE A 91 -3.20 2.80 -27.58
C PHE A 91 -2.14 1.68 -27.54
N THR A 92 -1.00 1.90 -28.19
CA THR A 92 0.12 0.95 -28.26
C THR A 92 1.42 1.72 -28.53
N GLY A 93 2.51 1.32 -27.90
CA GLY A 93 3.81 2.01 -28.02
C GLY A 93 3.83 3.34 -27.25
N SER A 94 4.38 4.38 -27.87
CA SER A 94 4.57 5.70 -27.23
C SER A 94 3.95 6.87 -28.01
N GLN A 95 3.42 6.61 -29.21
CA GLN A 95 2.90 7.67 -30.07
C GLN A 95 1.40 7.87 -29.87
N PRO A 96 0.94 9.11 -29.65
CA PRO A 96 -0.47 9.42 -29.56
C PRO A 96 -1.20 9.17 -30.90
N GLU A 97 -2.38 8.57 -30.82
CA GLU A 97 -3.28 8.32 -31.94
C GLU A 97 -4.56 9.13 -31.76
N PRO A 98 -5.17 9.65 -32.84
CA PRO A 98 -6.40 10.45 -32.77
C PRO A 98 -7.64 9.58 -32.60
N MET A 99 -8.64 10.14 -31.93
CA MET A 99 -10.03 9.65 -31.82
C MET A 99 -10.98 10.79 -32.16
N GLU A 100 -12.07 10.51 -32.86
CA GLU A 100 -13.11 11.49 -33.11
C GLU A 100 -13.98 11.70 -31.85
N VAL A 101 -14.37 12.94 -31.61
CA VAL A 101 -15.19 13.35 -30.45
C VAL A 101 -16.38 14.17 -30.94
N GLU A 102 -17.58 13.83 -30.52
CA GLU A 102 -18.78 14.62 -30.69
C GLU A 102 -19.26 15.18 -29.35
N ILE A 103 -19.44 16.49 -29.26
CA ILE A 103 -19.90 17.14 -28.04
C ILE A 103 -21.44 16.98 -27.93
N LEU A 104 -21.89 16.40 -26.83
CA LEU A 104 -23.30 16.19 -26.52
C LEU A 104 -23.91 17.38 -25.74
N GLY A 105 -23.09 18.14 -25.01
CA GLY A 105 -23.55 19.30 -24.26
C GLY A 105 -22.69 19.60 -23.05
N VAL A 106 -23.09 20.57 -22.21
CA VAL A 106 -22.44 20.97 -20.98
C VAL A 106 -23.33 20.63 -19.78
N LEU A 107 -22.80 19.87 -18.84
CA LEU A 107 -23.42 19.60 -17.55
C LEU A 107 -22.94 20.67 -16.54
N ARG A 108 -23.82 21.60 -16.22
CA ARG A 108 -23.48 22.71 -15.34
C ARG A 108 -23.42 22.26 -13.88
N GLY A 109 -22.34 22.64 -13.21
CA GLY A 109 -22.12 22.31 -11.81
C GLY A 109 -22.04 20.80 -11.53
N ALA A 110 -21.71 19.97 -12.53
CA ALA A 110 -21.67 18.51 -12.38
C ALA A 110 -20.67 18.02 -11.33
N ARG A 111 -19.68 18.85 -11.01
CA ARG A 111 -18.62 18.56 -10.02
C ARG A 111 -18.65 19.54 -8.83
N GLY A 112 -19.74 20.28 -8.67
CA GLY A 112 -19.91 21.30 -7.65
C GLY A 112 -20.12 22.70 -8.25
N PRO A 113 -20.44 23.70 -7.43
CA PRO A 113 -20.69 25.06 -7.89
C PRO A 113 -19.48 25.62 -8.66
N GLY A 114 -19.72 26.06 -9.91
CA GLY A 114 -18.68 26.60 -10.78
C GLY A 114 -17.81 25.57 -11.50
N HIS A 115 -18.00 24.27 -11.24
CA HIS A 115 -17.28 23.18 -11.89
C HIS A 115 -18.16 22.44 -12.89
N ASP A 116 -18.20 22.99 -14.10
CA ASP A 116 -18.93 22.42 -15.22
C ASP A 116 -18.16 21.24 -15.84
N MET A 117 -18.88 20.32 -16.50
CA MET A 117 -18.33 19.20 -17.23
C MET A 117 -18.89 19.20 -18.65
N ILE A 118 -18.07 18.92 -19.65
CA ILE A 118 -18.52 18.76 -21.02
C ILE A 118 -18.79 17.29 -21.28
N LEU A 119 -19.98 16.96 -21.71
CA LEU A 119 -20.39 15.60 -22.09
C LEU A 119 -20.11 15.40 -23.57
N ALA A 120 -19.46 14.29 -23.93
CA ALA A 120 -19.12 13.95 -25.30
C ALA A 120 -19.19 12.45 -25.56
N GLN A 121 -19.22 12.07 -26.83
CA GLN A 121 -19.15 10.69 -27.30
C GLN A 121 -17.90 10.51 -28.14
N LEU A 122 -17.20 9.39 -27.93
CA LEU A 122 -16.06 8.98 -28.75
C LEU A 122 -16.55 8.19 -29.96
N HIS A 123 -15.89 8.39 -31.09
CA HIS A 123 -16.14 7.67 -32.34
C HIS A 123 -14.86 7.09 -32.91
N GLY A 124 -15.01 6.08 -33.77
CA GLY A 124 -13.90 5.39 -34.44
C GLY A 124 -13.73 3.95 -34.00
N ALA A 125 -13.09 3.16 -34.83
CA ALA A 125 -13.00 1.70 -34.65
C ALA A 125 -12.39 1.26 -33.32
N ARG A 126 -11.43 2.02 -32.77
CA ARG A 126 -10.81 1.67 -31.49
C ARG A 126 -11.71 1.95 -30.30
N PRO A 127 -12.20 3.19 -30.05
CA PRO A 127 -13.05 3.46 -28.90
C PRO A 127 -14.42 2.75 -28.97
N GLU A 128 -14.96 2.49 -30.17
CA GLU A 128 -16.17 1.70 -30.33
C GLU A 128 -15.97 0.22 -29.94
N TYR A 129 -14.77 -0.32 -30.16
CA TYR A 129 -14.42 -1.68 -29.79
C TYR A 129 -14.02 -1.81 -28.31
N THR A 130 -13.18 -0.89 -27.80
CA THR A 130 -12.64 -0.98 -26.44
C THR A 130 -13.53 -0.34 -25.39
N GLY A 131 -14.45 0.54 -25.79
CA GLY A 131 -15.08 1.47 -24.87
C GLY A 131 -14.12 2.53 -24.33
N VAL A 132 -14.50 3.14 -23.22
CA VAL A 132 -13.67 4.08 -22.44
C VAL A 132 -12.64 3.29 -21.62
N VAL A 133 -11.38 3.53 -21.85
CA VAL A 133 -10.25 2.72 -21.31
C VAL A 133 -9.59 3.43 -20.14
N ALA A 134 -9.38 2.73 -19.03
CA ALA A 134 -8.57 3.23 -17.91
C ALA A 134 -7.13 3.55 -18.39
N GLY A 135 -6.64 4.75 -18.07
CA GLY A 135 -5.39 5.31 -18.61
C GLY A 135 -5.56 6.22 -19.83
N MET A 136 -6.77 6.37 -20.37
CA MET A 136 -7.11 7.48 -21.30
C MET A 136 -7.35 8.80 -20.57
N SER A 137 -7.53 8.78 -19.26
CA SER A 137 -7.74 9.99 -18.46
C SER A 137 -6.61 10.98 -18.70
N GLY A 138 -6.95 12.23 -18.99
CA GLY A 138 -6.00 13.26 -19.42
C GLY A 138 -5.86 13.42 -20.94
N SER A 139 -6.47 12.55 -21.77
CA SER A 139 -6.41 12.69 -23.24
C SER A 139 -6.90 14.08 -23.65
N PRO A 140 -6.05 14.90 -24.31
CA PRO A 140 -6.41 16.24 -24.74
C PRO A 140 -7.46 16.18 -25.85
N VAL A 141 -8.47 17.03 -25.74
CA VAL A 141 -9.55 17.19 -26.73
C VAL A 141 -9.41 18.55 -27.40
N TYR A 142 -9.35 18.53 -28.73
CA TYR A 142 -9.22 19.73 -29.56
C TYR A 142 -10.45 19.96 -30.42
N ILE A 143 -10.89 21.21 -30.51
CA ILE A 143 -11.82 21.69 -31.52
C ILE A 143 -11.01 22.49 -32.55
N GLY A 144 -10.85 21.94 -33.75
CA GLY A 144 -9.83 22.45 -34.67
C GLY A 144 -8.43 22.33 -34.06
N ASN A 145 -7.74 23.48 -33.88
CA ASN A 145 -6.42 23.54 -33.25
C ASN A 145 -6.44 24.05 -31.81
N ARG A 146 -7.63 24.36 -31.24
CA ARG A 146 -7.76 24.90 -29.89
C ARG A 146 -8.06 23.81 -28.88
N LEU A 147 -7.32 23.74 -27.78
CA LEU A 147 -7.51 22.76 -26.72
C LEU A 147 -8.76 23.10 -25.90
N LEU A 148 -9.72 22.17 -25.88
CA LEU A 148 -10.99 22.28 -25.15
C LEU A 148 -10.86 21.83 -23.67
N GLY A 149 -10.11 20.79 -23.44
CA GLY A 149 -9.99 20.15 -22.13
C GLY A 149 -9.44 18.74 -22.22
N SER A 150 -9.71 17.91 -21.22
CA SER A 150 -9.23 16.53 -21.17
C SER A 150 -10.36 15.54 -20.88
N LEU A 151 -10.26 14.37 -21.47
CA LEU A 151 -11.02 13.20 -21.08
C LEU A 151 -10.77 12.87 -19.61
N SER A 152 -11.81 12.81 -18.76
CA SER A 152 -11.60 12.66 -17.32
C SER A 152 -12.61 11.75 -16.64
N TYR A 153 -13.82 11.64 -17.17
CA TYR A 153 -14.94 10.95 -16.54
C TYR A 153 -15.61 9.96 -17.50
N ARG A 154 -16.19 8.90 -16.93
CA ARG A 154 -17.03 7.93 -17.64
C ARG A 154 -18.38 7.79 -16.98
N ILE A 155 -19.41 7.34 -17.71
CA ILE A 155 -20.70 6.96 -17.16
C ILE A 155 -20.72 5.46 -16.98
N GLY A 156 -20.78 5.00 -15.72
CA GLY A 156 -20.98 3.60 -15.37
C GLY A 156 -19.99 2.61 -16.01
N GLN A 157 -20.09 1.35 -15.64
CA GLN A 157 -19.21 0.29 -16.16
C GLN A 157 -19.76 -0.42 -17.41
N PHE A 158 -21.07 -0.27 -17.72
CA PHE A 158 -21.76 -1.04 -18.75
C PHE A 158 -22.45 -0.18 -19.81
N THR A 159 -21.90 0.99 -20.12
CA THR A 159 -22.46 1.82 -21.20
C THR A 159 -22.12 1.21 -22.56
N ARG A 160 -23.13 1.09 -23.41
CA ARG A 160 -22.96 0.59 -24.78
C ARG A 160 -22.16 1.57 -25.63
N ASP A 161 -22.49 2.85 -25.49
CA ASP A 161 -21.83 3.93 -26.23
C ASP A 161 -20.68 4.50 -25.37
N PRO A 162 -19.53 4.83 -25.97
CA PRO A 162 -18.39 5.38 -25.24
C PRO A 162 -18.61 6.86 -24.91
N ILE A 163 -19.51 7.13 -23.96
CA ILE A 163 -19.81 8.47 -23.47
C ILE A 163 -18.83 8.86 -22.37
N ILE A 164 -18.30 10.06 -22.47
CA ILE A 164 -17.24 10.60 -21.60
C ILE A 164 -17.60 11.96 -21.04
N GLY A 165 -17.00 12.29 -19.90
CA GLY A 165 -16.94 13.63 -19.36
C GLY A 165 -15.57 14.26 -19.60
N ILE A 166 -15.56 15.49 -20.08
CA ILE A 166 -14.36 16.29 -20.34
C ILE A 166 -14.28 17.37 -19.27
N THR A 167 -13.13 17.44 -18.57
CA THR A 167 -12.79 18.58 -17.71
C THR A 167 -12.39 19.76 -18.59
N PRO A 168 -13.09 20.93 -18.51
CA PRO A 168 -12.74 22.11 -19.28
C PRO A 168 -11.32 22.60 -19.03
N ILE A 169 -10.69 23.13 -20.07
CA ILE A 169 -9.28 23.55 -20.00
C ILE A 169 -9.06 24.67 -18.97
N GLU A 170 -10.03 25.56 -18.76
CA GLU A 170 -9.94 26.63 -17.77
C GLU A 170 -9.66 26.07 -16.37
N GLN A 171 -10.38 25.01 -15.97
CA GLN A 171 -10.20 24.36 -14.66
C GLN A 171 -8.82 23.67 -14.55
N ILE A 172 -8.34 23.09 -15.63
CA ILE A 172 -7.03 22.43 -15.68
C ILE A 172 -5.90 23.46 -15.54
N LEU A 173 -6.05 24.63 -16.15
CA LEU A 173 -5.08 25.72 -16.08
C LEU A 173 -4.96 26.35 -14.68
N GLU A 174 -6.02 26.29 -13.86
CA GLU A 174 -5.94 26.69 -12.45
C GLU A 174 -4.84 25.91 -11.71
N VAL A 175 -4.69 24.60 -12.02
CA VAL A 175 -3.62 23.77 -11.42
C VAL A 175 -2.23 24.16 -11.93
N ARG A 176 -2.13 24.58 -13.22
CA ARG A 176 -0.90 25.12 -13.80
C ARG A 176 -0.39 26.35 -13.04
N ASP A 177 -1.31 27.23 -12.70
CA ASP A 177 -1.02 28.56 -12.17
C ASP A 177 -0.81 28.58 -10.64
N LEU A 178 -0.96 27.43 -9.97
CA LEU A 178 -0.62 27.31 -8.56
C LEU A 178 0.88 27.60 -8.32
N PRO A 179 1.22 28.29 -7.22
CA PRO A 179 2.62 28.56 -6.90
C PRO A 179 3.40 27.24 -6.78
N ILE A 180 4.60 27.20 -7.36
CA ILE A 180 5.52 26.09 -7.17
C ILE A 180 6.09 26.22 -5.74
N GLN A 181 5.60 25.43 -4.82
CA GLN A 181 6.19 25.34 -3.49
C GLN A 181 7.57 24.72 -3.63
N GLY A 182 8.62 25.50 -3.30
CA GLY A 182 9.98 24.99 -3.30
C GLY A 182 10.08 23.78 -2.36
N SER A 183 10.87 22.79 -2.70
CA SER A 183 11.19 21.59 -1.91
C SER A 183 12.04 21.91 -0.65
N GLY A 184 11.75 23.00 0.02
CA GLY A 184 12.34 23.40 1.28
C GLY A 184 11.23 23.49 2.32
N VAL A 185 11.27 22.62 3.30
CA VAL A 185 10.55 22.80 4.56
C VAL A 185 10.99 24.12 5.15
N ARG A 186 10.29 25.20 4.84
CA ARG A 186 10.34 26.43 5.63
C ARG A 186 9.25 26.30 6.67
N ASP A 187 9.71 26.05 7.87
CA ASP A 187 8.99 26.33 9.10
C ASP A 187 8.57 27.82 9.08
N GLN A 188 7.35 28.08 8.63
CA GLN A 188 6.70 29.36 8.87
C GLN A 188 5.48 29.08 9.73
N GLY A 189 5.70 29.22 11.02
CA GLY A 189 4.62 29.50 11.95
C GLY A 189 3.84 30.73 11.45
N SER A 190 2.78 30.50 10.69
CA SER A 190 1.80 31.53 10.39
C SER A 190 0.92 31.69 11.60
N GLY A 191 1.31 32.64 12.46
CA GLY A 191 0.40 33.24 13.41
C GLY A 191 -0.74 33.92 12.65
N VAL A 192 -1.82 33.18 12.40
CA VAL A 192 -3.10 33.77 12.02
C VAL A 192 -3.69 34.35 13.29
N ARG A 193 -3.62 35.69 13.41
CA ARG A 193 -4.45 36.43 14.38
C ARG A 193 -5.91 36.24 13.96
N ASP A 194 -6.60 35.44 14.72
CA ASP A 194 -8.04 35.30 14.67
C ASP A 194 -8.69 36.62 15.12
N GLN A 195 -9.25 37.37 14.16
CA GLN A 195 -10.17 38.45 14.48
C GLN A 195 -11.56 37.83 14.62
N GLY A 196 -11.98 37.66 15.87
CA GLY A 196 -13.28 37.16 16.23
C GLY A 196 -14.39 38.02 15.63
N SER A 197 -15.26 37.38 14.84
CA SER A 197 -16.63 37.81 14.63
C SER A 197 -17.53 36.85 15.40
N GLY A 198 -18.05 37.32 16.53
CA GLY A 198 -19.00 36.60 17.32
C GLY A 198 -20.32 36.42 16.58
N VAL A 199 -20.66 35.18 16.30
CA VAL A 199 -22.05 34.76 16.07
C VAL A 199 -22.37 33.75 17.15
N ARG A 200 -23.28 34.16 18.05
CA ARG A 200 -23.92 33.26 19.02
C ARG A 200 -24.83 32.33 18.23
N ASP A 201 -24.53 31.05 18.25
CA ASP A 201 -25.47 30.04 17.84
C ASP A 201 -26.02 29.33 19.05
N GLN A 202 -27.35 29.30 19.14
CA GLN A 202 -28.11 28.66 20.20
C GLN A 202 -28.15 27.17 19.95
N GLY A 203 -28.00 26.42 21.03
CA GLY A 203 -27.89 24.98 21.07
C GLY A 203 -29.06 24.22 20.44
N SER A 204 -28.71 23.12 19.82
CA SER A 204 -29.55 21.93 19.74
C SER A 204 -28.69 20.72 20.16
N GLU A 205 -29.04 20.18 21.32
CA GLU A 205 -28.56 18.89 21.78
C GLU A 205 -29.01 17.82 20.78
N SER A 206 -28.07 17.23 20.07
CA SER A 206 -28.27 15.93 19.46
C SER A 206 -27.17 14.99 19.98
N ARG A 207 -27.62 14.03 20.78
CA ARG A 207 -26.83 12.88 21.22
C ARG A 207 -26.28 12.15 20.01
N ASP A 208 -24.98 12.26 19.82
CA ASP A 208 -24.27 11.45 18.83
C ASP A 208 -23.91 10.10 19.47
N GLN A 209 -24.73 9.08 19.15
CA GLN A 209 -24.34 7.70 19.33
C GLN A 209 -23.52 7.32 18.10
N GLY A 210 -22.23 7.61 18.15
CA GLY A 210 -21.29 7.14 17.16
C GLY A 210 -21.08 5.64 17.28
N ILE A 211 -21.76 4.85 16.46
CA ILE A 211 -21.35 3.51 16.01
C ILE A 211 -22.21 3.16 14.78
N ALA A 212 -21.52 2.80 13.66
CA ALA A 212 -22.07 2.03 12.55
C ALA A 212 -23.23 2.62 11.74
N VAL A 213 -23.11 3.84 11.22
CA VAL A 213 -24.05 4.35 10.21
C VAL A 213 -23.42 4.42 8.79
N ARG A 214 -22.21 3.84 8.59
CA ARG A 214 -21.65 3.79 7.23
C ARG A 214 -22.19 2.65 6.35
N ASP A 215 -22.93 1.70 6.91
CA ASP A 215 -23.41 0.53 6.14
C ASP A 215 -24.89 0.57 5.75
N GLN A 216 -25.61 1.66 5.98
CA GLN A 216 -27.04 1.74 5.66
C GLN A 216 -27.50 2.98 4.86
N LEU A 217 -26.59 3.70 4.24
CA LEU A 217 -27.04 4.55 3.14
C LEU A 217 -27.43 3.62 1.99
N PRO A 218 -28.65 3.74 1.41
CA PRO A 218 -28.98 2.99 0.22
C PRO A 218 -27.90 3.29 -0.81
N GLN A 219 -27.14 2.28 -1.19
CA GLN A 219 -26.20 2.38 -2.30
C GLN A 219 -27.06 2.73 -3.52
N VAL A 220 -27.03 4.00 -3.92
CA VAL A 220 -27.52 4.39 -5.24
C VAL A 220 -26.77 3.50 -6.22
N PRO A 221 -27.45 2.74 -7.07
CA PRO A 221 -26.76 1.86 -8.00
C PRO A 221 -25.72 2.68 -8.74
N ASP A 222 -24.47 2.28 -8.65
CA ASP A 222 -23.26 2.93 -9.15
C ASP A 222 -23.27 3.17 -10.68
N GLN A 223 -24.33 2.79 -11.34
CA GLN A 223 -24.47 2.69 -12.79
C GLN A 223 -25.01 3.96 -13.48
N GLN A 224 -25.36 5.02 -12.76
CA GLN A 224 -25.99 6.20 -13.36
C GLN A 224 -25.28 7.53 -13.11
N THR A 225 -24.16 7.54 -12.40
CA THR A 225 -23.39 8.74 -12.10
C THR A 225 -22.12 8.82 -12.94
N MET A 226 -21.69 10.05 -13.28
CA MET A 226 -20.38 10.30 -13.87
C MET A 226 -19.31 10.05 -12.81
N GLN A 227 -18.41 9.12 -13.09
CA GLN A 227 -17.29 8.77 -12.21
C GLN A 227 -15.98 9.23 -12.84
N ALA A 228 -15.03 9.67 -12.02
CA ALA A 228 -13.65 9.84 -12.47
C ALA A 228 -13.16 8.53 -13.11
N MET A 229 -12.47 8.64 -14.24
CA MET A 229 -11.91 7.45 -14.88
C MET A 229 -10.89 6.82 -13.94
N GLU A 230 -10.95 5.49 -13.83
CA GLU A 230 -9.96 4.77 -13.03
C GLU A 230 -8.55 4.99 -13.57
N THR A 231 -7.62 5.23 -12.67
CA THR A 231 -6.20 5.31 -13.00
C THR A 231 -5.62 3.90 -12.90
N PRO A 232 -5.19 3.27 -14.02
CA PRO A 232 -4.65 1.92 -13.96
C PRO A 232 -3.37 1.94 -13.13
N LEU A 233 -3.34 1.06 -12.14
CA LEU A 233 -2.17 0.83 -11.31
C LEU A 233 -1.47 -0.44 -11.78
N VAL A 234 -0.25 -0.31 -12.22
CA VAL A 234 0.60 -1.45 -12.62
C VAL A 234 1.49 -1.82 -11.46
N MET A 235 1.47 -3.10 -11.10
CA MET A 235 2.34 -3.67 -10.06
C MET A 235 3.30 -4.66 -10.70
N SER A 236 4.57 -4.25 -10.83
CA SER A 236 5.63 -5.06 -11.45
C SER A 236 6.49 -5.72 -10.38
N GLY A 237 6.77 -7.01 -10.54
CA GLY A 237 7.54 -7.78 -9.57
C GLY A 237 6.73 -8.28 -8.37
N PHE A 238 5.39 -8.21 -8.41
CA PHE A 238 4.52 -8.68 -7.33
C PHE A 238 3.78 -9.97 -7.70
N ARG A 239 3.72 -10.89 -6.76
CA ARG A 239 2.89 -12.09 -6.85
C ARG A 239 1.40 -11.78 -6.66
N PRO A 240 0.50 -12.63 -7.17
CA PRO A 240 -0.95 -12.42 -7.03
C PRO A 240 -1.43 -12.25 -5.58
N GLU A 241 -0.74 -12.86 -4.61
CA GLU A 241 -1.06 -12.77 -3.19
C GLU A 241 -0.84 -11.34 -2.65
N ALA A 242 0.29 -10.72 -2.99
CA ALA A 242 0.62 -9.35 -2.61
C ALA A 242 -0.28 -8.34 -3.32
N ILE A 243 -0.60 -8.58 -4.61
CA ILE A 243 -1.56 -7.76 -5.37
C ILE A 243 -2.93 -7.79 -4.70
N ARG A 244 -3.44 -8.98 -4.33
CA ARG A 244 -4.72 -9.10 -3.61
C ARG A 244 -4.70 -8.41 -2.25
N LEU A 245 -3.55 -8.41 -1.56
CA LEU A 245 -3.41 -7.69 -0.29
C LEU A 245 -3.50 -6.18 -0.52
N TRP A 246 -2.78 -5.65 -1.51
CA TRP A 246 -2.88 -4.25 -1.91
C TRP A 246 -4.31 -3.83 -2.24
N GLN A 247 -5.01 -4.60 -3.09
CA GLN A 247 -6.40 -4.33 -3.48
C GLN A 247 -7.33 -4.20 -2.26
N ARG A 248 -7.22 -5.14 -1.31
CA ARG A 248 -8.01 -5.06 -0.06
C ARG A 248 -7.69 -3.84 0.79
N LYS A 249 -6.41 -3.47 0.89
CA LYS A 249 -5.96 -2.34 1.71
C LYS A 249 -6.26 -0.98 1.08
N MET A 250 -6.29 -0.92 -0.25
CA MET A 250 -6.54 0.30 -1.02
C MET A 250 -7.97 0.39 -1.56
N ALA A 251 -8.85 -0.53 -1.17
CA ALA A 251 -10.26 -0.52 -1.60
C ALA A 251 -10.93 0.82 -1.26
N GLY A 252 -11.62 1.39 -2.26
CA GLY A 252 -12.32 2.68 -2.12
C GLY A 252 -11.42 3.93 -2.24
N THR A 253 -10.13 3.78 -2.53
CA THR A 253 -9.23 4.92 -2.78
C THR A 253 -9.13 5.31 -4.27
N GLY A 254 -9.73 4.53 -5.18
CA GLY A 254 -9.60 4.73 -6.64
C GLY A 254 -8.29 4.17 -7.23
N LEU A 255 -7.40 3.63 -6.40
CA LEU A 255 -6.16 2.99 -6.82
C LEU A 255 -6.30 1.47 -6.88
N GLU A 256 -7.22 0.98 -7.70
CA GLU A 256 -7.34 -0.45 -7.94
C GLU A 256 -6.23 -0.95 -8.85
N SER A 257 -5.51 -1.97 -8.41
CA SER A 257 -4.45 -2.58 -9.22
C SER A 257 -5.05 -3.35 -10.38
N VAL A 258 -4.52 -3.17 -11.57
CA VAL A 258 -5.10 -3.72 -12.79
C VAL A 258 -4.29 -4.86 -13.37
N ALA A 259 -2.98 -4.85 -13.25
CA ALA A 259 -2.15 -5.87 -13.88
C ALA A 259 -0.88 -6.18 -13.11
N ALA A 260 -0.52 -7.47 -13.10
CA ALA A 260 0.85 -7.90 -12.89
C ALA A 260 1.58 -7.86 -14.22
N GLY A 261 2.71 -7.24 -14.33
CA GLY A 261 3.50 -7.28 -15.57
C GLY A 261 4.65 -6.29 -15.57
N GLY A 262 5.72 -6.67 -16.20
CA GLY A 262 6.94 -5.91 -16.36
C GLY A 262 8.02 -6.27 -15.32
N MET A 263 9.27 -6.17 -15.73
CA MET A 263 10.40 -6.28 -14.79
C MET A 263 10.55 -4.93 -14.10
N GLY A 264 10.50 -4.89 -12.77
CA GLY A 264 10.95 -3.75 -11.98
C GLY A 264 12.39 -3.38 -12.42
N GLY A 265 12.67 -2.10 -12.52
CA GLY A 265 14.01 -1.65 -12.93
C GLY A 265 15.04 -1.97 -11.83
N THR A 266 16.12 -2.62 -12.18
CA THR A 266 17.21 -3.03 -11.26
C THR A 266 18.12 -1.87 -10.83
N SER A 267 17.68 -0.60 -10.92
CA SER A 267 18.54 0.55 -10.61
C SER A 267 18.26 1.09 -9.21
N ASN A 268 19.20 0.88 -8.31
CA ASN A 268 19.21 1.38 -6.93
C ASN A 268 19.54 2.87 -6.80
N ALA A 269 19.65 3.61 -7.90
CA ALA A 269 19.94 5.05 -7.87
C ALA A 269 18.80 5.80 -8.56
N GLU A 270 18.40 6.94 -7.97
CA GLU A 270 17.47 7.84 -8.62
C GLU A 270 18.00 8.22 -10.01
N PRO A 271 17.39 7.77 -11.11
CA PRO A 271 17.87 8.11 -12.43
C PRO A 271 17.71 9.61 -12.65
N ALA A 272 18.77 10.27 -13.09
CA ALA A 272 18.69 11.68 -13.46
C ALA A 272 17.65 11.87 -14.57
N PRO A 273 16.82 12.93 -14.50
CA PRO A 273 15.84 13.22 -15.53
C PRO A 273 16.49 13.32 -16.92
N SER A 274 15.97 12.55 -17.88
CA SER A 274 16.49 12.48 -19.24
C SER A 274 15.96 13.61 -20.10
N ALA A 275 16.85 14.50 -20.57
CA ALA A 275 16.49 15.59 -21.47
C ALA A 275 15.86 15.09 -22.79
N ALA A 276 16.37 13.98 -23.33
CA ALA A 276 15.80 13.37 -24.54
C ALA A 276 14.39 12.82 -24.32
N ALA A 277 14.17 12.18 -23.15
CA ALA A 277 12.86 11.69 -22.76
C ALA A 277 11.86 12.84 -22.50
N ILE A 278 12.31 13.94 -21.87
CA ILE A 278 11.49 15.16 -21.69
C ILE A 278 11.05 15.70 -23.05
N ALA A 279 11.97 15.80 -24.00
CA ALA A 279 11.69 16.34 -25.33
C ALA A 279 10.73 15.46 -26.16
N SER A 280 10.54 14.18 -25.78
CA SER A 280 9.60 13.27 -26.46
C SER A 280 8.15 13.39 -25.97
N ILE A 281 7.92 14.11 -24.86
CA ILE A 281 6.58 14.29 -24.29
C ILE A 281 5.80 15.34 -25.04
N VAL A 282 4.64 14.92 -25.54
CA VAL A 282 3.68 15.77 -26.24
C VAL A 282 2.30 15.58 -25.63
N PRO A 283 1.33 16.48 -25.84
CA PRO A 283 -0.06 16.24 -25.48
C PRO A 283 -0.55 14.90 -26.04
N GLY A 284 -1.24 14.08 -25.26
CA GLY A 284 -1.64 12.73 -25.64
C GLY A 284 -0.62 11.64 -25.29
N SER A 285 0.62 11.96 -24.93
CA SER A 285 1.59 10.98 -24.43
C SER A 285 1.10 10.32 -23.13
N ALA A 286 1.45 9.05 -22.93
CA ALA A 286 1.25 8.40 -21.64
C ALA A 286 2.40 8.74 -20.68
N VAL A 287 2.09 9.01 -19.42
CA VAL A 287 3.05 9.24 -18.34
C VAL A 287 2.66 8.43 -17.11
N SER A 288 3.65 7.95 -16.37
CA SER A 288 3.44 7.24 -15.12
C SER A 288 4.00 8.00 -13.92
N MET A 289 3.36 7.80 -12.78
CA MET A 289 3.79 8.25 -11.46
C MET A 289 4.09 7.02 -10.62
N GLN A 290 5.30 6.96 -10.07
CA GLN A 290 5.73 5.83 -9.27
C GLN A 290 5.37 6.05 -7.79
N LEU A 291 4.60 5.14 -7.22
CA LEU A 291 4.31 5.06 -5.78
C LEU A 291 5.39 4.25 -5.06
N VAL A 292 5.89 3.23 -5.72
CA VAL A 292 7.03 2.40 -5.31
C VAL A 292 7.91 2.21 -6.55
N ARG A 293 9.23 2.32 -6.39
CA ARG A 293 10.21 2.00 -7.43
C ARG A 293 11.39 1.23 -6.86
N GLY A 294 12.10 0.50 -7.68
CA GLY A 294 13.26 -0.32 -7.31
C GLY A 294 13.11 -1.75 -7.79
N ASP A 295 13.43 -2.72 -6.93
CA ASP A 295 13.32 -4.15 -7.27
C ASP A 295 11.87 -4.59 -7.53
N VAL A 296 10.89 -3.89 -6.92
CA VAL A 296 9.46 -3.97 -7.28
C VAL A 296 8.93 -2.59 -7.58
N GLU A 297 7.85 -2.50 -8.36
CA GLU A 297 7.30 -1.23 -8.79
C GLU A 297 5.77 -1.19 -8.66
N ILE A 298 5.26 -0.05 -8.20
CA ILE A 298 3.85 0.31 -8.23
C ILE A 298 3.74 1.66 -8.90
N ALA A 299 3.08 1.72 -10.06
CA ALA A 299 2.98 2.94 -10.86
C ALA A 299 1.56 3.18 -11.36
N ALA A 300 1.08 4.40 -11.24
CA ALA A 300 -0.19 4.88 -11.79
C ALA A 300 0.06 5.57 -13.14
N THR A 301 -0.83 5.37 -14.12
CA THR A 301 -0.61 5.87 -15.48
C THR A 301 -1.79 6.71 -15.95
N CYS A 302 -1.46 7.88 -16.53
CA CYS A 302 -2.42 8.80 -17.17
C CYS A 302 -1.92 9.25 -18.54
N THR A 303 -2.75 10.04 -19.21
CA THR A 303 -2.41 10.72 -20.46
C THR A 303 -2.14 12.22 -20.20
N VAL A 304 -1.18 12.78 -20.91
CA VAL A 304 -0.80 14.19 -20.83
C VAL A 304 -1.82 15.05 -21.58
N THR A 305 -2.35 16.06 -20.89
CA THR A 305 -3.32 17.00 -21.47
C THR A 305 -2.63 18.22 -22.10
N TYR A 306 -1.68 18.78 -21.39
CA TYR A 306 -1.00 20.02 -21.77
C TYR A 306 0.48 19.97 -21.41
N VAL A 307 1.32 20.57 -22.24
CA VAL A 307 2.78 20.63 -22.04
C VAL A 307 3.25 22.05 -22.29
N ASP A 308 4.07 22.57 -21.39
CA ASP A 308 4.90 23.75 -21.61
C ASP A 308 6.37 23.42 -21.31
N PRO A 309 7.36 24.33 -21.59
CA PRO A 309 8.77 24.00 -21.42
C PRO A 309 9.21 23.59 -20.02
N LYS A 310 8.42 23.87 -18.98
CA LYS A 310 8.79 23.62 -17.58
C LYS A 310 7.96 22.51 -16.94
N GLN A 311 6.74 22.29 -17.43
CA GLN A 311 5.76 21.44 -16.74
C GLN A 311 4.77 20.80 -17.71
N LEU A 312 4.08 19.80 -17.20
CA LEU A 312 2.92 19.20 -17.87
C LEU A 312 1.72 19.13 -16.92
N LEU A 313 0.53 19.04 -17.52
CA LEU A 313 -0.73 18.73 -16.83
C LEU A 313 -1.27 17.43 -17.42
N ALA A 314 -1.77 16.53 -16.57
CA ALA A 314 -2.23 15.21 -16.98
C ALA A 314 -3.46 14.76 -16.15
N CYS A 315 -4.03 13.62 -16.47
CA CYS A 315 -5.15 12.92 -15.85
C CYS A 315 -6.51 13.61 -16.00
N GLY A 316 -6.62 14.93 -15.82
CA GLY A 316 -7.88 15.67 -15.87
C GLY A 316 -8.81 15.45 -14.66
N HIS A 317 -8.37 14.69 -13.70
CA HIS A 317 -9.01 14.40 -12.40
C HIS A 317 -7.93 14.07 -11.37
N PRO A 318 -8.25 14.05 -10.06
CA PRO A 318 -7.28 13.68 -9.03
C PRO A 318 -6.97 12.18 -9.09
N ILE A 319 -5.80 11.81 -8.57
CA ILE A 319 -5.44 10.41 -8.33
C ILE A 319 -5.75 10.06 -6.87
N LEU A 320 -5.22 10.84 -5.94
CA LEU A 320 -5.40 10.71 -4.50
C LEU A 320 -6.06 11.93 -3.87
N GLN A 321 -6.21 13.00 -4.64
CA GLN A 321 -6.66 14.32 -4.18
C GLN A 321 -5.82 14.85 -2.99
N ALA A 322 -4.53 14.55 -3.00
CA ALA A 322 -3.64 14.83 -1.88
C ALA A 322 -3.11 16.27 -1.83
N GLY A 323 -3.39 17.08 -2.87
CA GLY A 323 -2.84 18.43 -2.97
C GLY A 323 -1.36 18.42 -3.36
N PRO A 324 -0.47 19.07 -2.58
CA PRO A 324 0.97 19.01 -2.82
C PRO A 324 1.50 17.59 -2.59
N VAL A 325 2.22 17.04 -3.58
CA VAL A 325 2.78 15.69 -3.57
C VAL A 325 4.22 15.70 -4.08
N SER A 326 4.91 14.58 -3.95
CA SER A 326 6.26 14.40 -4.50
C SER A 326 6.40 12.97 -5.03
N LEU A 327 6.11 12.76 -6.31
CA LEU A 327 6.12 11.45 -6.95
C LEU A 327 7.03 11.47 -8.19
N PRO A 328 7.89 10.47 -8.40
CA PRO A 328 8.66 10.37 -9.65
C PRO A 328 7.72 10.30 -10.84
N MET A 329 8.05 11.06 -11.88
CA MET A 329 7.33 11.10 -13.14
C MET A 329 8.18 10.50 -14.24
N THR A 330 7.65 9.51 -14.96
CA THR A 330 8.37 8.76 -16.01
C THR A 330 7.63 8.83 -17.34
N THR A 331 8.36 8.62 -18.43
CA THR A 331 7.75 8.23 -19.71
C THR A 331 7.06 6.88 -19.55
N THR A 332 6.14 6.56 -20.46
CA THR A 332 5.39 5.32 -20.43
C THR A 332 5.23 4.76 -21.82
N GLU A 333 5.50 3.47 -21.96
CA GLU A 333 5.20 2.70 -23.16
C GLU A 333 3.95 1.85 -22.91
N VAL A 334 2.93 2.01 -23.73
CA VAL A 334 1.73 1.17 -23.69
C VAL A 334 2.02 -0.12 -24.45
N VAL A 335 2.17 -1.23 -23.73
CA VAL A 335 2.38 -2.55 -24.33
C VAL A 335 1.17 -2.96 -25.15
N THR A 336 -0.01 -2.81 -24.55
CA THR A 336 -1.29 -3.08 -25.22
C THR A 336 -2.45 -2.43 -24.47
N THR A 337 -3.56 -2.23 -25.17
CA THR A 337 -4.84 -1.86 -24.59
C THR A 337 -5.74 -3.10 -24.56
N VAL A 338 -6.16 -3.50 -23.36
CA VAL A 338 -7.05 -4.64 -23.15
C VAL A 338 -8.51 -4.16 -23.23
N ALA A 339 -9.23 -4.66 -24.22
CA ALA A 339 -10.67 -4.46 -24.30
C ALA A 339 -11.37 -5.37 -23.28
N SER A 340 -12.23 -4.81 -22.46
CA SER A 340 -13.02 -5.56 -21.48
C SER A 340 -14.38 -4.90 -21.30
N PRO A 341 -15.48 -5.65 -21.29
CA PRO A 341 -16.81 -5.08 -21.05
C PRO A 341 -16.97 -4.57 -19.61
N LEU A 342 -16.15 -5.03 -18.68
CA LEU A 342 -16.19 -4.61 -17.26
C LEU A 342 -15.24 -3.44 -17.01
N ASN A 343 -13.98 -3.60 -17.39
CA ASN A 343 -12.95 -2.61 -17.16
C ASN A 343 -11.86 -2.75 -18.23
N ALA A 344 -11.94 -1.92 -19.27
CA ALA A 344 -10.88 -1.82 -20.27
C ALA A 344 -9.72 -1.00 -19.73
N PHE A 345 -8.47 -1.43 -19.96
CA PHE A 345 -7.29 -0.78 -19.38
C PHE A 345 -6.04 -0.94 -20.26
N LYS A 346 -5.07 -0.06 -20.02
CA LYS A 346 -3.75 -0.13 -20.66
C LYS A 346 -2.78 -0.94 -19.79
N ILE A 347 -2.08 -1.90 -20.42
CA ILE A 347 -0.89 -2.55 -19.85
C ILE A 347 0.32 -1.73 -20.29
N VAL A 348 1.14 -1.30 -19.33
CA VAL A 348 2.22 -0.37 -19.60
C VAL A 348 3.54 -0.82 -18.99
N ASN A 349 4.64 -0.34 -19.56
CA ASN A 349 5.96 -0.31 -18.94
C ASN A 349 6.33 1.14 -18.63
N THR A 350 6.85 1.37 -17.44
CA THR A 350 7.45 2.65 -17.06
C THR A 350 8.82 2.80 -17.75
N GLY A 351 9.13 4.02 -18.13
CA GLY A 351 10.37 4.33 -18.83
C GLY A 351 11.29 5.29 -18.05
N ALA A 352 11.99 6.14 -18.79
CA ALA A 352 12.94 7.07 -18.20
C ALA A 352 12.25 8.12 -17.32
N THR A 353 12.89 8.47 -16.19
CA THR A 353 12.46 9.59 -15.34
C THR A 353 12.56 10.90 -16.12
N ILE A 354 11.50 11.72 -16.07
CA ILE A 354 11.39 13.01 -16.74
C ILE A 354 11.21 14.17 -15.76
N GLY A 355 10.91 13.89 -14.49
CA GLY A 355 10.68 14.89 -13.47
C GLY A 355 9.92 14.35 -12.27
N ALA A 356 9.16 15.23 -11.62
CA ALA A 356 8.32 14.84 -10.49
C ALA A 356 6.94 15.52 -10.58
N ILE A 357 5.90 14.77 -10.17
CA ILE A 357 4.57 15.30 -9.92
C ILE A 357 4.64 16.07 -8.59
N ASN A 358 4.17 17.30 -8.57
CA ASN A 358 4.18 18.16 -7.37
C ASN A 358 2.79 18.61 -6.91
N GLU A 359 1.75 18.42 -7.71
CA GLU A 359 0.36 18.72 -7.36
C GLU A 359 -0.57 17.61 -7.85
N ASP A 360 -1.51 17.21 -7.00
CA ASP A 360 -2.61 16.29 -7.31
C ASP A 360 -3.93 16.94 -6.87
N ARG A 361 -4.59 17.59 -7.83
CA ARG A 361 -5.76 18.43 -7.62
C ARG A 361 -6.98 17.88 -8.33
N ASP A 362 -8.14 18.42 -7.98
CA ASP A 362 -9.44 18.00 -8.51
C ASP A 362 -9.54 17.98 -10.05
N ALA A 363 -8.89 18.94 -10.72
CA ALA A 363 -8.99 19.08 -12.18
C ALA A 363 -7.80 18.50 -12.95
N ALA A 364 -6.67 18.24 -12.30
CA ALA A 364 -5.46 17.69 -12.95
C ALA A 364 -4.36 17.36 -11.94
N ILE A 365 -3.37 16.60 -12.39
CA ILE A 365 -2.05 16.55 -11.76
C ILE A 365 -1.08 17.46 -12.51
N ARG A 366 -0.09 18.00 -11.80
CA ARG A 366 0.99 18.82 -12.38
C ARG A 366 2.34 18.17 -12.15
N GLY A 367 3.07 17.96 -13.24
CA GLY A 367 4.45 17.47 -13.24
C GLY A 367 5.45 18.56 -13.64
N ILE A 368 6.55 18.67 -12.91
CA ILE A 368 7.66 19.61 -13.19
C ILE A 368 8.80 18.83 -13.83
N PHE A 369 9.19 19.21 -15.05
CA PHE A 369 10.31 18.59 -15.75
C PHE A 369 11.64 18.83 -15.04
N GLY A 370 12.47 17.81 -14.96
CA GLY A 370 13.78 17.90 -14.34
C GLY A 370 13.76 17.94 -12.80
N ALA A 371 12.60 18.06 -12.16
CA ALA A 371 12.48 18.00 -10.71
C ALA A 371 12.76 16.56 -10.19
N ARG A 372 13.25 16.48 -8.95
CA ARG A 372 13.44 15.21 -8.25
C ARG A 372 12.34 15.02 -7.23
N ALA A 373 11.79 13.81 -7.18
CA ALA A 373 10.84 13.42 -6.15
C ALA A 373 11.58 13.03 -4.86
N ARG A 374 10.95 13.30 -3.72
CA ARG A 374 11.40 12.79 -2.44
C ARG A 374 10.71 11.46 -2.18
N MET A 375 11.50 10.41 -2.08
CA MET A 375 11.06 9.06 -1.76
C MET A 375 11.76 8.57 -0.49
N ILE A 376 11.17 7.59 0.18
CA ILE A 376 11.74 6.94 1.35
C ILE A 376 12.45 5.66 0.88
N PRO A 377 13.78 5.56 1.00
CA PRO A 377 14.48 4.31 0.75
C PRO A 377 14.11 3.26 1.81
N VAL A 378 13.76 2.06 1.34
CA VAL A 378 13.40 0.90 2.15
C VAL A 378 14.30 -0.25 1.74
N HIS A 379 15.13 -0.70 2.67
CA HIS A 379 16.05 -1.81 2.51
C HIS A 379 15.54 -3.02 3.26
N ILE A 380 15.21 -4.09 2.53
CA ILE A 380 14.68 -5.33 3.10
C ILE A 380 15.72 -6.42 2.86
N ARG A 381 16.16 -7.07 3.93
CA ARG A 381 17.01 -8.26 3.88
C ARG A 381 16.23 -9.44 4.43
N VAL A 382 16.21 -10.53 3.67
CA VAL A 382 15.58 -11.79 4.09
C VAL A 382 16.66 -12.86 4.05
N HIS A 383 16.91 -13.54 5.17
CA HIS A 383 17.85 -14.63 5.25
C HIS A 383 17.25 -15.82 5.99
N GLY A 384 17.65 -17.03 5.60
CA GLY A 384 17.26 -18.25 6.32
C GLY A 384 18.14 -18.45 7.54
N SER A 385 17.61 -19.00 8.62
CA SER A 385 18.41 -19.57 9.67
C SER A 385 19.13 -20.79 9.08
N GLY A 386 20.39 -20.62 8.74
CA GLY A 386 21.18 -21.63 8.05
C GLY A 386 21.15 -22.99 8.74
N GLY A 387 20.26 -23.85 8.27
CA GLY A 387 20.44 -25.28 8.45
C GLY A 387 21.74 -25.71 7.80
N ALA A 388 22.54 -26.55 8.43
CA ALA A 388 23.91 -26.96 8.15
C ALA A 388 24.22 -27.49 6.72
N ALA A 389 23.41 -27.20 5.71
CA ALA A 389 23.51 -27.72 4.35
C ALA A 389 23.89 -26.67 3.28
N LYS A 390 23.88 -25.37 3.56
CA LYS A 390 24.38 -24.35 2.62
C LYS A 390 25.35 -23.42 3.34
N PRO A 391 26.65 -23.45 3.01
CA PRO A 391 27.67 -22.58 3.61
C PRO A 391 27.46 -21.09 3.30
N ASP A 392 26.70 -20.78 2.28
CA ASP A 392 26.31 -19.44 1.87
C ASP A 392 24.77 -19.36 1.93
N GLY A 393 24.23 -19.08 3.11
CA GLY A 393 22.81 -18.75 3.25
C GLY A 393 22.49 -17.63 2.23
N GLU A 394 21.68 -17.94 1.25
CA GLU A 394 21.32 -17.00 0.20
C GLU A 394 20.56 -15.83 0.85
N GLU A 395 21.30 -14.76 1.16
CA GLU A 395 20.71 -13.50 1.63
C GLU A 395 20.01 -12.84 0.44
N ARG A 396 18.72 -12.63 0.58
CA ARG A 396 17.96 -11.87 -0.40
C ARG A 396 17.89 -10.42 0.01
N LYS A 397 18.26 -9.54 -0.89
CA LYS A 397 18.18 -8.09 -0.71
C LYS A 397 17.13 -7.54 -1.67
N VAL A 398 16.17 -6.80 -1.12
CA VAL A 398 15.18 -6.05 -1.89
C VAL A 398 15.31 -4.59 -1.49
N ASN A 399 15.57 -3.74 -2.48
CA ASN A 399 15.72 -2.30 -2.28
C ASN A 399 14.65 -1.59 -3.06
N VAL A 400 13.83 -0.84 -2.36
CA VAL A 400 12.78 -0.04 -2.97
C VAL A 400 12.80 1.38 -2.40
N GLU A 401 12.23 2.29 -3.13
CA GLU A 401 11.91 3.62 -2.66
C GLU A 401 10.39 3.78 -2.68
N VAL A 402 9.82 4.26 -1.59
CA VAL A 402 8.39 4.38 -1.37
C VAL A 402 8.02 5.86 -1.21
N LEU A 403 6.89 6.28 -1.76
CA LEU A 403 6.38 7.65 -1.57
C LEU A 403 6.19 7.97 -0.08
N ASP A 404 6.32 9.26 0.29
CA ASP A 404 6.05 9.75 1.64
C ASP A 404 4.64 10.36 1.71
N MET A 405 3.63 9.52 1.97
CA MET A 405 2.22 9.91 2.04
C MET A 405 1.46 9.06 3.07
N PRO A 406 0.80 9.67 4.07
CA PRO A 406 0.19 8.95 5.18
C PRO A 406 -0.79 7.85 4.77
N SER A 407 -1.59 8.06 3.73
CA SER A 407 -2.60 7.10 3.28
C SER A 407 -2.04 5.92 2.49
N VAL A 408 -0.82 6.02 1.95
CA VAL A 408 -0.26 5.03 1.02
C VAL A 408 1.03 4.39 1.54
N THR A 409 1.92 5.15 2.17
CA THR A 409 3.24 4.66 2.63
C THR A 409 3.17 3.39 3.47
N PRO A 410 2.30 3.29 4.50
CA PRO A 410 2.22 2.06 5.30
C PRO A 410 1.84 0.83 4.48
N GLN A 411 0.94 1.00 3.51
CA GLN A 411 0.47 -0.08 2.64
C GLN A 411 1.53 -0.49 1.61
N ALA A 412 2.26 0.48 1.08
CA ALA A 412 3.35 0.24 0.14
C ALA A 412 4.52 -0.53 0.80
N ILE A 413 4.91 -0.17 2.03
CA ILE A 413 5.93 -0.89 2.79
C ILE A 413 5.43 -2.31 3.13
N LEU A 414 4.18 -2.44 3.58
CA LEU A 414 3.57 -3.73 3.91
C LEU A 414 3.62 -4.70 2.72
N VAL A 415 3.17 -4.26 1.53
CA VAL A 415 3.12 -5.18 0.36
C VAL A 415 4.51 -5.46 -0.20
N SER A 416 5.45 -4.50 -0.14
CA SER A 416 6.84 -4.71 -0.55
C SER A 416 7.55 -5.71 0.36
N LEU A 417 7.34 -5.61 1.68
CA LEU A 417 7.85 -6.60 2.64
C LEU A 417 7.21 -7.97 2.39
N TYR A 418 5.89 -8.03 2.24
CA TYR A 418 5.19 -9.28 2.00
C TYR A 418 5.67 -9.98 0.72
N GLU A 419 5.86 -9.23 -0.37
CA GLU A 419 6.42 -9.77 -1.62
C GLU A 419 7.83 -10.31 -1.41
N SER A 420 8.69 -9.57 -0.69
CA SER A 420 10.05 -10.00 -0.40
C SER A 420 10.10 -11.35 0.33
N LEU A 421 9.10 -11.62 1.17
CA LEU A 421 8.98 -12.89 1.91
C LEU A 421 8.42 -14.01 1.02
N LEU A 422 7.43 -13.71 0.16
CA LEU A 422 6.82 -14.70 -0.73
C LEU A 422 7.79 -15.26 -1.77
N GLU A 423 8.80 -14.49 -2.17
CA GLU A 423 9.79 -14.93 -3.15
C GLU A 423 10.86 -15.87 -2.54
N SER A 424 10.92 -16.00 -1.21
CA SER A 424 11.80 -16.96 -0.55
C SER A 424 11.32 -18.39 -0.83
N ASN A 425 12.19 -19.21 -1.43
CA ASN A 425 11.87 -20.63 -1.70
C ASN A 425 11.83 -21.49 -0.44
N ASP A 426 12.21 -20.93 0.71
CA ASP A 426 12.29 -21.64 2.00
C ASP A 426 10.98 -21.51 2.81
N ILE A 427 9.90 -20.95 2.23
CA ILE A 427 8.62 -20.80 2.90
C ILE A 427 7.94 -22.17 3.02
N THR A 428 7.81 -22.63 4.24
CA THR A 428 6.99 -23.79 4.60
C THR A 428 5.93 -23.37 5.63
N ALA A 429 4.92 -24.20 5.85
CA ALA A 429 3.94 -23.96 6.91
C ALA A 429 4.58 -23.94 8.32
N GLU A 430 5.76 -24.56 8.46
CA GLU A 430 6.51 -24.66 9.70
C GLU A 430 7.49 -23.49 9.94
N THR A 431 7.58 -22.53 8.99
CA THR A 431 8.54 -21.42 9.08
C THR A 431 7.98 -20.27 9.89
N SER A 432 8.67 -19.93 10.98
CA SER A 432 8.45 -18.71 11.76
C SER A 432 9.34 -17.57 11.24
N TYR A 433 9.01 -16.33 11.53
CA TYR A 433 9.79 -15.17 11.10
C TYR A 433 10.09 -14.24 12.27
N HIS A 434 11.31 -13.71 12.29
CA HIS A 434 11.75 -12.65 13.19
C HIS A 434 12.17 -11.44 12.37
N LEU A 435 11.49 -10.32 12.52
CA LEU A 435 11.81 -9.06 11.88
C LEU A 435 12.46 -8.14 12.90
N THR A 436 13.67 -7.71 12.61
CA THR A 436 14.35 -6.62 13.29
C THR A 436 14.60 -5.47 12.33
N GLY A 437 14.80 -4.26 12.84
CA GLY A 437 15.05 -3.14 11.93
C GLY A 437 15.04 -1.78 12.60
N SER A 438 15.03 -0.75 11.76
CA SER A 438 14.97 0.64 12.22
C SER A 438 14.22 1.54 11.24
N ILE A 439 13.59 2.58 11.78
CA ILE A 439 13.05 3.71 11.03
C ILE A 439 13.87 4.94 11.38
N ASP A 440 14.58 5.48 10.39
CA ASP A 440 15.39 6.68 10.55
C ASP A 440 14.58 7.92 10.18
N MET A 441 14.53 8.91 11.08
CA MET A 441 13.73 10.13 10.91
C MET A 441 14.54 11.38 11.22
N ASP A 442 14.20 12.47 10.53
CA ASP A 442 14.84 13.76 10.80
C ASP A 442 14.44 14.30 12.17
N GLY A 443 15.46 14.64 12.97
CA GLY A 443 15.27 15.25 14.29
C GLY A 443 14.99 14.25 15.43
N TYR A 444 14.93 12.94 15.14
CA TYR A 444 14.66 11.89 16.13
C TYR A 444 15.74 10.80 16.08
N PRO A 445 16.02 10.14 17.20
CA PRO A 445 16.81 8.90 17.18
C PRO A 445 16.07 7.82 16.38
N ALA A 446 16.82 6.91 15.75
CA ALA A 446 16.26 5.77 15.04
C ALA A 446 15.27 4.99 15.93
N SER A 447 14.09 4.71 15.39
CA SER A 447 13.07 3.91 16.07
C SER A 447 13.30 2.44 15.77
N PRO A 448 13.55 1.57 16.76
CA PRO A 448 13.75 0.15 16.54
C PRO A 448 12.44 -0.54 16.13
N LEU A 449 12.58 -1.63 15.39
CA LEU A 449 11.52 -2.58 15.08
C LEU A 449 11.99 -3.97 15.54
N ASP A 450 11.11 -4.69 16.23
CA ASP A 450 11.35 -6.07 16.68
C ASP A 450 10.01 -6.81 16.74
N PHE A 451 9.75 -7.71 15.79
CA PHE A 451 8.51 -8.43 15.68
C PHE A 451 8.76 -9.92 15.40
N TRP A 452 7.94 -10.76 16.03
CA TRP A 452 7.91 -12.18 15.75
C TRP A 452 6.58 -12.59 15.13
N ALA A 453 6.63 -13.47 14.15
CA ALA A 453 5.49 -14.16 13.60
C ALA A 453 5.75 -15.68 13.69
N PRO A 454 5.23 -16.36 14.71
CA PRO A 454 5.32 -17.82 14.80
C PRO A 454 4.60 -18.47 13.62
N ALA A 455 5.10 -19.64 13.21
CA ALA A 455 4.38 -20.50 12.29
C ALA A 455 3.04 -20.90 12.92
N GLY A 456 1.93 -20.83 12.16
CA GLY A 456 0.61 -21.10 12.71
C GLY A 456 -0.42 -21.40 11.64
N GLU A 457 -1.52 -22.06 12.04
CA GLU A 457 -2.58 -22.50 11.13
C GLU A 457 -3.57 -21.38 10.77
N SER A 458 -3.73 -20.38 11.64
CA SER A 458 -4.75 -19.32 11.48
C SER A 458 -4.36 -18.25 10.46
N MET A 459 -3.08 -17.92 10.37
CA MET A 459 -2.52 -16.96 9.42
C MET A 459 -1.09 -17.34 9.07
N ALA A 460 -0.76 -17.31 7.78
CA ALA A 460 0.60 -17.57 7.32
C ALA A 460 1.58 -16.53 7.92
N ALA A 461 2.67 -16.99 8.51
CA ALA A 461 3.63 -16.16 9.21
C ALA A 461 4.20 -15.00 8.35
N PRO A 462 4.46 -15.14 7.02
CA PRO A 462 4.85 -14.01 6.17
C PRO A 462 3.81 -12.90 6.12
N MET A 463 2.53 -13.25 6.10
CA MET A 463 1.44 -12.27 6.14
C MET A 463 1.37 -11.58 7.50
N GLN A 464 1.52 -12.34 8.58
CA GLN A 464 1.46 -11.82 9.95
C GLN A 464 2.58 -10.80 10.19
N ILE A 465 3.83 -11.12 9.84
CA ILE A 465 4.96 -10.21 10.05
C ILE A 465 4.83 -8.92 9.21
N ALA A 466 4.34 -9.04 7.97
CA ALA A 466 4.10 -7.89 7.12
C ALA A 466 2.98 -6.98 7.67
N LEU A 467 1.91 -7.57 8.25
CA LEU A 467 0.84 -6.81 8.89
C LEU A 467 1.33 -6.08 10.14
N LEU A 468 2.14 -6.71 10.99
CA LEU A 468 2.71 -6.09 12.19
C LEU A 468 3.58 -4.88 11.82
N ALA A 469 4.45 -5.03 10.82
CA ALA A 469 5.24 -3.91 10.30
C ALA A 469 4.35 -2.79 9.74
N GLY A 470 3.37 -3.14 8.88
CA GLY A 470 2.45 -2.16 8.30
C GLY A 470 1.63 -1.40 9.35
N GLU A 471 1.22 -2.05 10.44
CA GLU A 471 0.52 -1.42 11.56
C GLU A 471 1.42 -0.41 12.29
N GLN A 472 2.69 -0.72 12.49
CA GLN A 472 3.63 0.21 13.13
C GLN A 472 3.81 1.47 12.28
N PHE A 473 3.92 1.34 10.96
CA PHE A 473 3.95 2.50 10.06
C PHE A 473 2.62 3.26 10.08
N ALA A 474 1.48 2.58 10.11
CA ALA A 474 0.18 3.23 10.20
C ALA A 474 0.05 4.05 11.49
N ARG A 475 0.52 3.55 12.63
CA ARG A 475 0.57 4.29 13.90
C ARG A 475 1.48 5.51 13.81
N LEU A 476 2.64 5.38 13.16
CA LEU A 476 3.57 6.49 12.96
C LEU A 476 2.92 7.61 12.14
N TYR A 477 2.16 7.29 11.10
CA TYR A 477 1.51 8.25 10.21
C TYR A 477 0.13 8.73 10.69
N SER A 478 -0.48 8.09 11.69
CA SER A 478 -1.80 8.46 12.22
C SER A 478 -1.77 9.65 13.19
N ASN A 479 -0.58 10.07 13.65
CA ASN A 479 -0.51 11.23 14.52
C ASN A 479 -0.80 12.52 13.73
N GLY A 480 -1.55 13.45 14.33
CA GLY A 480 -1.94 14.71 13.69
C GLY A 480 -0.77 15.72 13.60
N ALA A 481 0.38 15.44 14.21
CA ALA A 481 1.59 16.23 14.07
C ALA A 481 2.28 15.88 12.74
N ARG A 482 2.88 16.87 12.08
CA ARG A 482 3.75 16.61 10.93
C ARG A 482 4.93 15.76 11.40
N ILE A 483 4.99 14.54 10.90
CA ILE A 483 6.14 13.66 11.12
C ILE A 483 7.37 14.36 10.55
N GLY A 484 8.48 14.34 11.29
CA GLY A 484 9.80 14.61 10.70
C GLY A 484 9.99 13.67 9.50
N ALA A 485 10.66 14.12 8.45
CA ALA A 485 10.83 13.32 7.25
C ALA A 485 11.44 11.96 7.61
N VAL A 486 10.77 10.86 7.22
CA VAL A 486 11.38 9.54 7.24
C VAL A 486 12.51 9.54 6.22
N ARG A 487 13.74 9.25 6.67
CA ARG A 487 14.94 9.23 5.83
C ARG A 487 15.22 7.87 5.22
N ALA A 488 15.03 6.84 5.99
CA ALA A 488 15.24 5.46 5.55
C ALA A 488 14.50 4.48 6.46
N VAL A 489 14.21 3.31 5.90
CA VAL A 489 13.67 2.15 6.61
C VAL A 489 14.58 0.96 6.33
N ASN A 490 15.06 0.32 7.38
CA ASN A 490 15.89 -0.88 7.29
C ASN A 490 15.16 -2.03 7.95
N LEU A 491 14.88 -3.09 7.20
CA LEU A 491 14.20 -4.29 7.67
C LEU A 491 15.10 -5.50 7.43
N ASP A 492 15.29 -6.28 8.48
CA ASP A 492 16.08 -7.50 8.47
C ASP A 492 15.19 -8.64 8.96
N VAL A 493 14.94 -9.64 8.13
CA VAL A 493 14.00 -10.72 8.42
C VAL A 493 14.71 -12.06 8.39
N GLU A 494 14.75 -12.72 9.55
CA GLU A 494 15.21 -14.09 9.70
C GLU A 494 14.05 -15.06 9.54
N ALA A 495 14.18 -16.00 8.61
CA ALA A 495 13.25 -17.13 8.45
C ALA A 495 13.75 -18.33 9.28
N VAL A 496 13.02 -18.66 10.34
CA VAL A 496 13.35 -19.74 11.29
C VAL A 496 12.57 -21.00 10.88
N PRO A 497 13.21 -22.12 10.46
CA PRO A 497 12.55 -23.26 9.81
C PRO A 497 11.82 -24.19 10.79
N HIS A 498 11.30 -23.67 11.88
CA HIS A 498 10.51 -24.42 12.86
C HIS A 498 9.57 -23.48 13.62
N HIS A 499 8.60 -24.07 14.32
CA HIS A 499 7.75 -23.34 15.24
C HIS A 499 8.54 -22.85 16.45
N VAL A 500 8.40 -21.57 16.76
CA VAL A 500 9.03 -20.91 17.92
C VAL A 500 8.03 -20.60 19.04
N GLU A 501 6.77 -21.01 18.87
CA GLU A 501 5.72 -20.75 19.85
C GLU A 501 5.91 -21.53 21.14
N VAL A 502 5.71 -20.84 22.28
CA VAL A 502 5.72 -21.39 23.63
C VAL A 502 4.46 -20.93 24.35
N GLU A 503 3.67 -21.85 24.85
CA GLU A 503 2.45 -21.57 25.61
C GLU A 503 2.74 -21.53 27.12
N LEU A 504 2.27 -20.52 27.82
CA LEU A 504 2.21 -20.49 29.28
C LEU A 504 0.97 -21.25 29.77
N GLU A 505 1.10 -22.56 29.98
CA GLU A 505 0.00 -23.41 30.42
C GLU A 505 -0.47 -23.11 31.84
N ALA A 506 0.46 -22.89 32.75
CA ALA A 506 0.17 -22.64 34.17
C ALA A 506 1.29 -21.85 34.84
N ALA A 507 0.93 -21.15 35.91
CA ALA A 507 1.86 -20.60 36.86
C ALA A 507 1.39 -20.83 38.29
N ARG A 508 2.33 -21.02 39.21
CA ARG A 508 2.03 -21.17 40.64
C ARG A 508 3.14 -20.60 41.52
N LEU A 509 2.80 -20.23 42.71
CA LEU A 509 3.78 -19.92 43.75
C LEU A 509 4.34 -21.21 44.32
N VAL A 510 5.67 -21.30 44.39
CA VAL A 510 6.39 -22.40 45.09
C VAL A 510 6.56 -22.03 46.55
N SER A 511 6.74 -20.75 46.84
CA SER A 511 6.78 -20.20 48.18
C SER A 511 5.35 -20.05 48.75
N ASN A 512 5.26 -19.76 50.05
CA ASN A 512 3.96 -19.39 50.68
C ASN A 512 3.38 -18.17 49.92
N ASN A 513 2.05 -18.08 49.88
CA ASN A 513 1.31 -16.93 49.35
C ASN A 513 1.16 -15.80 50.40
N ILE A 514 1.52 -16.06 51.66
CA ILE A 514 1.60 -15.08 52.75
C ILE A 514 3.06 -14.62 52.84
N VAL A 515 3.30 -13.34 52.60
CA VAL A 515 4.64 -12.77 52.50
C VAL A 515 4.69 -11.36 53.11
N HIS A 516 5.92 -10.85 53.28
CA HIS A 516 6.15 -9.49 53.77
C HIS A 516 6.78 -8.61 52.68
N ALA A 517 6.65 -7.31 52.82
CA ALA A 517 7.30 -6.36 51.95
C ALA A 517 8.86 -6.63 51.95
N GLY A 518 9.48 -6.69 50.77
CA GLY A 518 10.89 -7.00 50.61
C GLY A 518 11.25 -8.49 50.57
N ASP A 519 10.31 -9.41 50.76
CA ASP A 519 10.51 -10.84 50.63
C ASP A 519 10.78 -11.23 49.16
N THR A 520 11.38 -12.40 48.98
CA THR A 520 11.56 -13.01 47.64
C THR A 520 10.56 -14.17 47.50
N VAL A 521 9.68 -14.09 46.53
CA VAL A 521 8.77 -15.17 46.16
C VAL A 521 9.32 -15.91 44.95
N VAL A 522 8.99 -17.20 44.83
CA VAL A 522 9.37 -18.02 43.68
C VAL A 522 8.14 -18.41 42.91
N VAL A 523 8.05 -17.92 41.66
CA VAL A 523 7.03 -18.31 40.68
C VAL A 523 7.55 -19.49 39.87
N GLU A 524 6.80 -20.57 39.78
CA GLU A 524 7.05 -21.67 38.88
C GLU A 524 6.05 -21.61 37.73
N ALA A 525 6.55 -21.35 36.50
CA ALA A 525 5.78 -21.30 35.27
C ALA A 525 5.95 -22.61 34.50
N THR A 526 4.85 -23.20 34.05
CA THR A 526 4.86 -24.37 33.16
C THR A 526 4.74 -23.88 31.73
N LEU A 527 5.82 -24.05 30.97
CA LEU A 527 5.94 -23.63 29.58
C LEU A 527 5.89 -24.85 28.66
N ARG A 528 5.03 -24.81 27.64
CA ARG A 528 4.93 -25.86 26.61
C ARG A 528 5.36 -25.31 25.25
N PRO A 529 6.56 -25.64 24.74
CA PRO A 529 6.91 -25.38 23.36
C PRO A 529 6.04 -26.19 22.40
N TRP A 530 5.84 -25.71 21.18
CA TRP A 530 5.03 -26.35 20.14
C TRP A 530 5.38 -27.85 19.99
N GLN A 531 4.39 -28.73 20.14
CA GLN A 531 4.52 -30.19 20.03
C GLN A 531 5.62 -30.83 20.91
N GLN A 532 6.07 -30.17 21.96
CA GLN A 532 7.06 -30.69 22.90
C GLN A 532 6.49 -30.91 24.29
N THR A 533 7.28 -31.57 25.14
CA THR A 533 6.93 -31.75 26.55
C THR A 533 7.02 -30.43 27.30
N ALA A 534 6.04 -30.19 28.17
CA ALA A 534 6.08 -29.04 29.06
C ALA A 534 7.30 -29.07 29.99
N ARG A 535 7.85 -27.90 30.28
CA ARG A 535 8.97 -27.70 31.20
C ARG A 535 8.62 -26.65 32.23
N ASN A 536 9.18 -26.80 33.43
CA ASN A 536 8.99 -25.80 34.49
C ASN A 536 10.16 -24.83 34.54
N LEU A 537 9.82 -23.53 34.60
CA LEU A 537 10.78 -22.44 34.78
C LEU A 537 10.49 -21.78 36.14
N ARG A 538 11.53 -21.66 36.99
CA ARG A 538 11.45 -20.98 38.27
C ARG A 538 12.00 -19.58 38.18
N ILE A 539 11.25 -18.61 38.60
CA ILE A 539 11.59 -17.18 38.58
C ILE A 539 11.53 -16.65 40.00
N ALA A 540 12.66 -16.17 40.49
CA ALA A 540 12.72 -15.49 41.76
C ALA A 540 12.30 -14.02 41.59
N VAL A 541 11.29 -13.60 42.32
CA VAL A 541 10.69 -12.26 42.26
C VAL A 541 10.91 -11.59 43.60
N LYS A 542 11.68 -10.51 43.62
CA LYS A 542 11.91 -9.73 44.82
C LYS A 542 10.83 -8.66 44.94
N LEU A 543 9.99 -8.76 45.97
CA LEU A 543 8.93 -7.78 46.20
C LEU A 543 9.49 -6.43 46.65
N PRO A 544 8.87 -5.33 46.28
CA PRO A 544 9.23 -4.00 46.79
C PRO A 544 9.25 -3.93 48.32
N ALA A 545 10.21 -3.15 48.85
CA ALA A 545 10.34 -2.98 50.30
C ALA A 545 9.22 -2.15 50.94
N ARG A 546 8.40 -1.48 50.11
CA ARG A 546 7.25 -0.69 50.55
C ARG A 546 6.02 -1.19 49.82
N LEU A 547 5.26 -2.05 50.47
CA LEU A 547 4.00 -2.55 49.98
C LEU A 547 2.95 -2.36 51.08
N GLU A 548 1.73 -2.00 50.69
CA GLU A 548 0.60 -1.96 51.60
C GLU A 548 0.18 -3.40 51.97
N THR A 549 -0.27 -3.56 53.22
CA THR A 549 -0.79 -4.84 53.70
C THR A 549 -2.11 -5.15 53.03
N GLY A 550 -2.33 -6.39 52.65
CA GLY A 550 -3.55 -6.83 51.99
C GLY A 550 -3.31 -7.80 50.83
N ASN A 551 -4.34 -7.98 50.00
CA ASN A 551 -4.26 -8.87 48.84
C ASN A 551 -3.74 -8.13 47.63
N LEU A 552 -2.67 -8.62 47.02
CA LEU A 552 -2.10 -8.19 45.75
C LEU A 552 -2.11 -9.33 44.74
N ARG A 553 -1.96 -9.00 43.49
CA ARG A 553 -1.90 -9.98 42.40
C ARG A 553 -0.56 -9.87 41.67
N LEU A 554 0.00 -11.03 41.29
CA LEU A 554 1.09 -11.10 40.36
C LEU A 554 0.55 -11.51 39.00
N LEU A 555 0.86 -10.75 37.98
CA LEU A 555 0.62 -11.07 36.58
C LEU A 555 1.87 -11.78 36.04
N VAL A 556 1.72 -13.03 35.63
CA VAL A 556 2.73 -13.79 34.88
C VAL A 556 2.29 -13.82 33.45
N SER A 557 3.03 -13.21 32.52
CA SER A 557 2.51 -12.97 31.17
C SER A 557 3.56 -12.95 30.08
N ASP A 558 3.06 -13.03 28.83
CA ASP A 558 3.76 -12.66 27.62
C ASP A 558 3.92 -11.13 27.50
N ALA A 559 4.75 -10.71 26.54
CA ALA A 559 5.02 -9.30 26.23
C ALA A 559 3.74 -8.55 25.82
N GLY A 560 2.91 -9.16 24.95
CA GLY A 560 1.70 -8.52 24.44
C GLY A 560 0.64 -8.28 25.51
N THR A 561 0.53 -9.19 26.49
CA THR A 561 -0.38 -9.01 27.63
C THR A 561 0.15 -7.95 28.60
N LEU A 562 1.46 -7.94 28.86
CA LEU A 562 2.07 -6.90 29.68
C LEU A 562 1.90 -5.53 29.04
N ASP A 563 2.18 -5.40 27.75
CA ASP A 563 2.03 -4.15 27.01
C ASP A 563 0.58 -3.63 27.04
N ARG A 564 -0.40 -4.52 26.85
CA ARG A 564 -1.82 -4.17 26.96
C ARG A 564 -2.19 -3.73 28.38
N THR A 565 -1.60 -4.32 29.40
CA THR A 565 -1.90 -3.99 30.81
C THR A 565 -1.31 -2.63 31.19
N LEU A 566 -0.08 -2.35 30.76
CA LEU A 566 0.59 -1.07 31.00
C LEU A 566 0.03 0.06 30.11
N ASN A 567 -0.21 -0.27 28.84
CA ASN A 567 -0.69 0.66 27.82
C ASN A 567 -2.14 0.36 27.46
N GLN A 568 -3.05 0.17 28.45
CA GLN A 568 -4.46 -0.06 28.16
C GLN A 568 -4.94 0.91 27.09
N PRO A 569 -5.71 0.45 26.07
CA PRO A 569 -6.07 1.27 24.95
C PRO A 569 -6.76 2.54 25.47
N ARG A 570 -6.04 3.62 25.40
CA ARG A 570 -6.55 4.95 25.70
C ARG A 570 -7.53 5.23 24.58
N GLN A 571 -8.82 5.05 24.86
CA GLN A 571 -9.87 5.63 24.01
C GLN A 571 -9.75 7.15 24.17
N GLN A 572 -8.76 7.73 23.52
CA GLN A 572 -8.58 9.17 23.45
C GLN A 572 -9.10 9.61 22.09
N ASN A 573 -9.87 10.68 22.08
CA ASN A 573 -10.32 11.35 20.86
C ASN A 573 -9.14 11.92 20.04
N HIS A 574 -7.94 11.91 20.57
CA HIS A 574 -6.73 12.42 19.94
C HIS A 574 -5.72 11.30 19.70
N SER A 575 -5.18 11.24 18.51
CA SER A 575 -4.01 10.38 18.21
C SER A 575 -2.83 10.81 19.10
N PRO A 576 -2.05 9.86 19.65
CA PRO A 576 -0.88 10.19 20.46
C PRO A 576 0.11 11.02 19.62
N ASP A 577 0.86 11.90 20.25
CA ASP A 577 1.91 12.65 19.57
C ASP A 577 3.04 11.72 19.10
N LEU A 578 3.85 12.23 18.16
CA LEU A 578 4.93 11.45 17.57
C LEU A 578 5.95 10.99 18.62
N GLU A 579 6.27 11.83 19.59
CA GLU A 579 7.25 11.50 20.63
C GLU A 579 6.76 10.34 21.51
N THR A 580 5.49 10.32 21.85
CA THR A 580 4.84 9.21 22.56
C THR A 580 4.87 7.92 21.75
N VAL A 581 4.53 7.98 20.44
CA VAL A 581 4.59 6.80 19.55
C VAL A 581 6.01 6.24 19.48
N LEU A 582 7.01 7.12 19.34
CA LEU A 582 8.41 6.72 19.28
C LEU A 582 8.94 6.21 20.63
N ALA A 583 8.50 6.78 21.73
CA ALA A 583 8.85 6.28 23.07
C ALA A 583 8.27 4.88 23.29
N GLN A 584 7.01 4.64 22.90
CA GLN A 584 6.40 3.31 22.97
C GLN A 584 7.14 2.29 22.09
N ALA A 585 7.53 2.66 20.88
CA ALA A 585 8.29 1.77 20.00
C ALA A 585 9.67 1.39 20.57
N ARG A 586 10.31 2.27 21.35
CA ARG A 586 11.60 1.99 22.01
C ARG A 586 11.48 1.12 23.25
N HIS A 587 10.31 1.08 23.87
CA HIS A 587 10.05 0.33 25.11
C HIS A 587 9.23 -0.93 24.85
N GLN A 588 9.37 -1.54 23.67
CA GLN A 588 8.72 -2.82 23.38
C GLN A 588 9.34 -3.93 24.24
N TYR A 589 8.49 -4.75 24.84
CA TYR A 589 8.89 -5.95 25.55
C TYR A 589 9.23 -7.06 24.55
N ALA A 590 10.35 -7.77 24.80
CA ALA A 590 10.78 -8.87 23.93
C ALA A 590 9.78 -10.04 23.99
N ALA A 591 9.36 -10.55 22.82
CA ALA A 591 8.32 -11.58 22.74
C ALA A 591 8.81 -12.97 23.20
N ASP A 592 10.12 -13.17 23.31
CA ASP A 592 10.74 -14.43 23.73
C ASP A 592 10.97 -14.54 25.24
N ARG A 593 10.35 -13.66 26.03
CA ARG A 593 10.49 -13.60 27.49
C ARG A 593 9.16 -13.77 28.20
N ILE A 594 9.24 -14.31 29.42
CA ILE A 594 8.16 -14.31 30.41
C ILE A 594 8.38 -13.18 31.40
N TYR A 595 7.34 -12.47 31.70
CA TYR A 595 7.33 -11.31 32.58
C TYR A 595 6.52 -11.62 33.82
N VAL A 596 7.02 -11.18 34.99
CA VAL A 596 6.27 -11.25 36.24
C VAL A 596 6.15 -9.84 36.79
N SER A 597 4.91 -9.34 36.85
CA SER A 597 4.61 -7.99 37.26
C SER A 597 3.67 -7.99 38.46
N LEU A 598 3.94 -7.12 39.42
CA LEU A 598 3.04 -6.89 40.55
C LEU A 598 1.93 -5.94 40.10
N LEU A 599 0.66 -6.32 40.28
CA LEU A 599 -0.48 -5.46 40.05
C LEU A 599 -0.77 -4.68 41.34
N VAL A 600 -0.42 -3.39 41.30
CA VAL A 600 -0.62 -2.48 42.44
C VAL A 600 -1.94 -1.71 42.26
N PRO A 601 -2.82 -1.67 43.26
CA PRO A 601 -4.07 -0.91 43.19
C PRO A 601 -3.77 0.59 43.29
N GLU A 602 -3.32 1.18 42.21
CA GLU A 602 -3.05 2.62 42.09
C GLU A 602 -3.90 3.22 41.00
N THR A 603 -4.57 4.32 41.30
CA THR A 603 -5.31 5.05 40.29
C THR A 603 -4.35 5.85 39.44
N GLN A 604 -4.38 5.59 38.15
CA GLN A 604 -3.60 6.29 37.14
C GLN A 604 -4.54 7.00 36.16
N ALA A 605 -4.14 8.16 35.67
CA ALA A 605 -4.81 8.84 34.58
C ALA A 605 -3.86 9.01 33.37
N GLY A 606 -4.32 8.61 32.21
CA GLY A 606 -3.66 8.95 30.94
C GLY A 606 -4.33 10.16 30.31
N MET A 607 -3.59 11.23 30.07
CA MET A 607 -4.06 12.47 29.42
C MET A 607 -2.99 12.96 28.45
N GLU A 608 -3.38 13.35 27.24
CA GLU A 608 -2.51 13.98 26.24
C GLU A 608 -1.13 13.32 26.07
N GLY A 609 -1.09 11.99 26.10
CA GLY A 609 0.18 11.24 25.95
C GLY A 609 0.99 11.10 27.25
N GLN A 610 0.59 11.72 28.36
CA GLN A 610 1.24 11.59 29.66
C GLN A 610 0.44 10.65 30.57
N THR A 611 1.15 9.90 31.40
CA THR A 611 0.55 9.09 32.45
C THR A 611 0.82 9.74 33.80
N LEU A 612 -0.25 10.12 34.48
CA LEU A 612 -0.21 10.59 35.87
C LEU A 612 -0.35 9.39 36.79
N LEU A 613 0.70 9.05 37.49
CA LEU A 613 0.77 7.90 38.41
C LEU A 613 0.27 8.28 39.79
N SER A 614 -0.22 7.29 40.55
CA SER A 614 -0.54 7.40 41.99
C SER A 614 -1.48 8.54 42.31
N LEU A 615 -2.58 8.68 41.57
CA LEU A 615 -3.54 9.75 41.78
C LEU A 615 -4.40 9.52 43.03
N PRO A 616 -4.53 10.53 43.93
CA PRO A 616 -5.51 10.50 44.98
C PRO A 616 -6.93 10.38 44.41
N LEU A 617 -7.81 9.63 45.07
CA LEU A 617 -9.23 9.46 44.65
C LEU A 617 -9.95 10.79 44.41
N SER A 618 -9.58 11.84 45.15
CA SER A 618 -10.13 13.18 44.94
C SER A 618 -9.79 13.76 43.58
N VAL A 619 -8.57 13.52 43.10
CA VAL A 619 -8.12 13.96 41.78
C VAL A 619 -8.74 13.08 40.68
N ALA A 620 -8.82 11.77 40.90
CA ALA A 620 -9.50 10.86 40.00
C ALA A 620 -10.97 11.26 39.76
N ASN A 621 -11.69 11.65 40.83
CA ASN A 621 -13.07 12.14 40.72
C ASN A 621 -13.19 13.46 39.94
N VAL A 622 -12.18 14.35 40.01
CA VAL A 622 -12.14 15.58 39.20
C VAL A 622 -11.91 15.28 37.72
N LEU A 623 -11.20 14.20 37.40
CA LEU A 623 -10.93 13.77 36.02
C LEU A 623 -12.08 12.95 35.42
N GLU A 624 -13.07 12.53 36.19
CA GLU A 624 -14.19 11.71 35.69
C GLU A 624 -14.97 12.34 34.51
N PRO A 625 -15.23 13.66 34.47
CA PRO A 625 -15.84 14.30 33.30
C PRO A 625 -14.99 14.18 32.05
N LEU A 626 -13.66 14.25 32.17
CA LEU A 626 -12.73 14.07 31.05
C LEU A 626 -12.72 12.62 30.56
N ARG A 627 -12.85 11.65 31.46
CA ARG A 627 -13.06 10.24 31.10
C ARG A 627 -14.36 10.05 30.34
N ALA A 628 -15.44 10.65 30.76
CA ALA A 628 -16.72 10.61 30.07
C ALA A 628 -16.66 11.26 28.68
N ALA A 629 -15.83 12.29 28.51
CA ALA A 629 -15.54 12.93 27.22
C ALA A 629 -14.48 12.19 26.38
N GLN A 630 -13.91 11.08 26.88
CA GLN A 630 -12.81 10.34 26.27
C GLN A 630 -11.49 11.14 26.14
N ASP A 631 -11.32 12.20 26.89
CA ASP A 631 -10.08 13.01 26.93
C ASP A 631 -9.09 12.49 27.97
N ALA A 632 -9.52 11.60 28.85
CA ALA A 632 -8.69 10.95 29.86
C ALA A 632 -9.07 9.47 30.03
N SER A 633 -8.10 8.62 30.33
CA SER A 633 -8.29 7.24 30.78
C SER A 633 -7.97 7.14 32.28
N LEU A 634 -8.82 6.48 33.04
CA LEU A 634 -8.58 6.18 34.45
C LEU A 634 -8.45 4.68 34.67
N ASN A 635 -7.33 4.24 35.21
CA ASN A 635 -7.05 2.84 35.54
C ASN A 635 -6.96 2.70 37.05
N GLY A 636 -7.57 1.66 37.61
CA GLY A 636 -7.54 1.37 39.06
C GLY A 636 -6.36 0.50 39.48
N GLU A 637 -5.56 0.02 38.55
CA GLU A 637 -4.39 -0.81 38.82
C GLU A 637 -3.25 -0.43 37.88
N SER A 638 -2.02 -0.50 38.36
CA SER A 638 -0.80 -0.43 37.58
C SER A 638 -0.05 -1.74 37.66
N ALA A 639 0.75 -2.05 36.62
CA ALA A 639 1.66 -3.17 36.62
C ALA A 639 3.09 -2.66 36.83
N GLU A 640 3.78 -3.14 37.86
CA GLU A 640 5.19 -2.89 38.08
C GLU A 640 5.97 -4.17 37.71
N LEU A 641 6.91 -4.05 36.77
CA LEU A 641 7.74 -5.19 36.35
C LEU A 641 8.75 -5.54 37.45
N GLU A 642 8.64 -6.75 38.00
CA GLU A 642 9.48 -7.22 39.10
C GLU A 642 10.56 -8.23 38.65
N ALA A 643 10.26 -9.01 37.61
CA ALA A 643 11.20 -10.00 37.08
C ALA A 643 10.86 -10.39 35.64
N GLU A 644 11.91 -10.82 34.93
CA GLU A 644 11.78 -11.42 33.59
C GLU A 644 12.74 -12.60 33.44
N ALA A 645 12.41 -13.52 32.53
CA ALA A 645 13.26 -14.65 32.19
C ALA A 645 13.05 -15.10 30.73
N PRO A 646 14.07 -15.72 30.07
CA PRO A 646 13.90 -16.27 28.73
C PRO A 646 12.85 -17.39 28.72
N ALA A 647 11.88 -17.29 27.83
CA ALA A 647 10.86 -18.34 27.61
C ALA A 647 11.34 -19.45 26.67
N GLY A 648 12.44 -19.21 25.92
CA GLY A 648 13.00 -20.15 24.94
C GLY A 648 12.20 -20.28 23.66
N GLY A 649 11.44 -19.28 23.32
CA GLY A 649 10.63 -19.09 22.12
C GLY A 649 9.62 -17.98 22.37
N VAL A 650 8.81 -17.69 21.37
CA VAL A 650 7.76 -16.63 21.43
C VAL A 650 6.66 -17.07 22.40
N LEU A 651 6.57 -16.37 23.52
CA LEU A 651 5.64 -16.72 24.60
C LEU A 651 4.23 -16.20 24.29
N GLY A 652 3.23 -17.04 24.50
CA GLY A 652 1.82 -16.68 24.50
C GLY A 652 1.12 -17.08 25.81
N GLY A 653 0.20 -16.23 26.27
CA GLY A 653 -0.63 -16.51 27.42
C GLY A 653 -0.27 -15.77 28.70
N PHE A 654 -1.17 -15.82 29.68
CA PHE A 654 -0.96 -15.18 30.99
C PHE A 654 -1.64 -15.96 32.13
N GLN A 655 -1.16 -15.75 33.34
CA GLN A 655 -1.73 -16.30 34.58
C GLN A 655 -1.73 -15.21 35.67
N LEU A 656 -2.74 -15.22 36.55
CA LEU A 656 -2.84 -14.35 37.70
C LEU A 656 -2.66 -15.16 38.98
N LEU A 657 -1.71 -14.74 39.82
CA LEU A 657 -1.45 -15.35 41.12
C LEU A 657 -1.79 -14.38 42.24
N ASN A 658 -2.36 -14.87 43.34
CA ASN A 658 -2.72 -14.04 44.50
C ASN A 658 -1.62 -14.13 45.56
N LEU A 659 -1.26 -12.96 46.11
CA LEU A 659 -0.37 -12.76 47.27
C LEU A 659 -1.14 -12.09 48.40
N HIS A 660 -0.79 -12.44 49.62
CA HIS A 660 -1.28 -11.74 50.82
C HIS A 660 -0.07 -11.15 51.55
N ILE A 661 -0.04 -9.82 51.62
CA ILE A 661 1.03 -9.08 52.30
C ILE A 661 0.66 -8.87 53.76
N GLU A 662 1.43 -9.47 54.66
CA GLU A 662 1.30 -9.24 56.10
C GLU A 662 2.20 -8.09 56.58
N PRO A 663 1.81 -7.42 57.69
CA PRO A 663 2.69 -6.42 58.32
C PRO A 663 4.03 -7.08 58.67
N GLY A 664 5.13 -6.43 58.30
CA GLY A 664 6.45 -6.88 58.78
C GLY A 664 6.45 -6.95 60.29
N GLY A 665 6.70 -8.14 60.85
CA GLY A 665 6.83 -8.32 62.27
C GLY A 665 7.95 -7.39 62.79
N GLY A 666 7.55 -6.29 63.42
CA GLY A 666 8.53 -5.42 64.06
C GLY A 666 9.39 -6.28 65.00
N LEU A 667 10.69 -6.22 64.82
CA LEU A 667 11.63 -6.69 65.83
C LEU A 667 11.28 -5.98 67.12
N ASN A 668 10.60 -6.69 68.07
CA ASN A 668 10.52 -6.29 69.47
C ASN A 668 11.93 -6.34 70.09
#